data_26f85fd8db5e1dd23ec67960d3a7a5d7
#
_entry.id   26f85fd8db5e1dd23ec67960d3a7a5d7
#
_cell.length_a   1.000
_cell.length_b   1.000
_cell.length_c   1.000
_cell.angle_alpha   90.00
_cell.angle_beta   90.00
_cell.angle_gamma   90.00
#
_symmetry.space_group_name_H-M   'P 1'
#
loop_
_entity.id
_entity.type
_entity.pdbx_description
1 polymer ?
#
loop_
_entity_poly.entity_id
_entity_poly.type
_entity_poly.pdbx_seq_one_letter_code
_entity_poly.pdbx_strand_id
1 'polypeptide(L)'
;MSLRVFLFFLVLLGLVVMAISCGGGSMAPAPAPAPAPSSPSPGTAQLSIQPGGSGTGSVTSTPGGIDCQPTCGATFKIGTQVALTAAPAGNSMFAGWGGACSGLSTCTITLKGNTSAAATFSLLPLLSITQSGTGQGTVTSNPSGINCGSTCAAAFKPGTQVTLTATASTNSTFTGWGGACSGVAATCVITVQQNTSAVATFSVFPLLSVTRTGAGTGTVTSTPSGINCGSTCAAAFKPGTQVTLTEAPGANSNFTGWSGGGCSGASPTCTVTLDINTQVTASFGIPNTITVLNHIVFLAQENRSLDHYFGQLRQYWAQNGYPDQSFDGLPQFNPTSGPPPLYGPPPSIPGCNPSFPPPSDCIFDPQNPVTSYHLITQCIENPSPSWNEGHVDWDYNDPTGQSPATLNGFVWTAGHDARALQPPFNDVDGIRAMGYYEGGDLNYYYFMASNFATSDRWFNPAMTRTQPNREYLIAGTSQGYAYPLGTDNQDQALLTAPTIFQELQNAGISWKIYVDPQGSSCSGPPYDPACLLTLSYVQDFQWGQTIPTLYPQNIAPISQYFTDLQNGTLPQVAQIEPATDAGFDEHPSNSDSEPNDIQLGANYVSSLINGLMTSSSWKDSVFILTYDENGGLFDHVSPQPAVSPDGIKPVDLLPGDICTQTTGPTCDFVYTGYRVPLVVISPYSNKNYVSHTVADLTAIPKFIETRFNLPSLTKRDAAQMDMTEFFNFNNPVWLTPPSPPAQNTNGPCYLNQLP
;
A
#
# COMPACT_ATOMS: atom_id res chain seq x y z
N MET A 1 36.05 -3.17 23.77
CA MET A 1 36.94 -2.03 23.83
C MET A 1 36.17 -0.78 23.45
N SER A 2 35.97 0.03 24.46
CA SER A 2 35.17 1.25 24.53
C SER A 2 35.63 2.34 23.58
N LEU A 3 34.71 3.12 22.98
CA LEU A 3 34.85 4.57 23.06
C LEU A 3 33.54 5.28 22.71
N ARG A 4 33.14 6.15 23.62
CA ARG A 4 32.03 7.09 23.60
C ARG A 4 32.27 8.21 22.59
N VAL A 5 31.21 8.72 21.93
CA VAL A 5 31.14 10.10 21.45
C VAL A 5 29.84 10.75 21.83
N PHE A 6 29.96 11.94 22.39
CA PHE A 6 28.98 12.81 23.02
C PHE A 6 28.00 13.43 22.02
N LEU A 7 26.74 13.50 22.47
CA LEU A 7 25.70 14.36 21.91
C LEU A 7 25.86 15.79 22.44
N PHE A 8 25.87 16.79 21.54
CA PHE A 8 25.69 18.20 21.90
C PHE A 8 24.26 18.62 21.54
N PHE A 9 23.47 18.91 22.59
CA PHE A 9 22.22 19.64 22.49
C PHE A 9 22.51 21.13 22.55
N LEU A 10 22.16 21.89 21.52
CA LEU A 10 22.10 23.34 21.56
C LEU A 10 20.66 23.76 21.89
N VAL A 11 20.45 24.25 23.11
CA VAL A 11 19.25 24.96 23.53
C VAL A 11 19.41 26.43 23.13
N LEU A 12 18.61 26.91 22.17
CA LEU A 12 18.49 28.33 21.89
C LEU A 12 17.46 28.93 22.83
N LEU A 13 17.97 29.68 23.84
CA LEU A 13 17.18 30.52 24.72
C LEU A 13 16.89 31.85 24.00
N GLY A 14 15.65 32.08 23.55
CA GLY A 14 15.22 33.35 23.02
C GLY A 14 14.98 34.36 24.14
N LEU A 15 15.89 35.31 24.32
CA LEU A 15 15.70 36.48 25.17
C LEU A 15 14.68 37.43 24.50
N VAL A 16 13.54 37.62 25.09
CA VAL A 16 12.63 38.74 24.79
C VAL A 16 13.18 39.98 25.49
N VAL A 17 13.78 40.87 24.77
CA VAL A 17 14.16 42.21 25.22
C VAL A 17 12.90 43.06 25.21
N MET A 18 12.36 43.39 26.40
CA MET A 18 11.42 44.51 26.54
C MET A 18 12.15 45.84 26.28
N ALA A 19 11.90 46.44 25.15
CA ALA A 19 12.25 47.80 24.92
C ALA A 19 11.27 48.71 25.69
N ILE A 20 11.77 49.26 26.76
CA ILE A 20 11.09 50.40 27.45
C ILE A 20 11.30 51.62 26.56
N SER A 21 10.28 51.99 25.81
CA SER A 21 10.22 53.26 25.14
C SER A 21 9.79 54.32 26.12
N CYS A 22 10.70 55.16 26.57
CA CYS A 22 10.38 56.47 27.17
C CYS A 22 9.77 57.38 26.09
N GLY A 23 8.45 57.34 25.99
CA GLY A 23 7.71 58.33 25.27
C GLY A 23 7.52 59.57 26.14
N GLY A 24 8.13 60.67 25.73
CA GLY A 24 7.97 61.95 26.40
C GLY A 24 6.48 62.35 26.42
N GLY A 25 5.94 62.49 27.62
CA GLY A 25 4.64 63.05 27.86
C GLY A 25 4.64 64.53 27.47
N SER A 26 4.00 64.85 26.36
CA SER A 26 3.54 66.21 26.14
C SER A 26 2.48 66.50 27.17
N MET A 27 2.78 67.41 28.09
CA MET A 27 1.79 67.99 29.03
C MET A 27 0.73 68.67 28.19
N ALA A 28 -0.45 68.07 28.10
CA ALA A 28 -1.62 68.85 27.74
C ALA A 28 -1.84 69.99 28.78
N PRO A 29 -2.15 71.16 28.36
CA PRO A 29 -2.40 72.27 29.33
C PRO A 29 -3.55 71.83 30.25
N ALA A 30 -3.38 72.16 31.53
CA ALA A 30 -4.41 71.88 32.55
C ALA A 30 -5.73 72.56 32.07
N PRO A 31 -6.84 71.81 32.17
CA PRO A 31 -8.14 72.41 31.92
C PRO A 31 -8.28 73.60 32.87
N ALA A 32 -8.72 74.78 32.28
CA ALA A 32 -9.03 76.00 33.06
C ALA A 32 -9.90 75.57 34.25
N PRO A 33 -9.66 76.23 35.44
CA PRO A 33 -10.47 75.93 36.62
C PRO A 33 -11.94 76.15 36.23
N ALA A 34 -12.76 75.17 36.53
CA ALA A 34 -14.20 75.24 36.41
C ALA A 34 -14.62 76.49 37.17
N PRO A 35 -15.55 77.35 36.66
CA PRO A 35 -16.02 78.52 37.33
C PRO A 35 -16.46 78.08 38.73
N ALA A 36 -16.00 78.80 39.73
CA ALA A 36 -16.37 78.61 41.13
C ALA A 36 -17.89 78.50 41.19
N PRO A 37 -18.42 77.49 41.91
CA PRO A 37 -19.85 77.35 42.08
C PRO A 37 -20.39 78.68 42.67
N SER A 38 -21.38 79.26 41.96
CA SER A 38 -22.07 80.48 42.44
C SER A 38 -22.52 80.23 43.88
N SER A 39 -22.13 81.12 44.79
CA SER A 39 -22.58 81.05 46.17
C SER A 39 -24.11 80.99 46.16
N PRO A 40 -24.73 80.10 46.92
CA PRO A 40 -26.16 79.94 46.99
C PRO A 40 -26.80 81.25 47.49
N SER A 41 -27.92 81.62 46.88
CA SER A 41 -28.73 82.77 47.35
C SER A 41 -29.10 82.60 48.85
N PRO A 42 -29.28 83.64 49.62
CA PRO A 42 -29.68 83.51 51.02
C PRO A 42 -30.91 82.63 51.16
N GLY A 43 -30.82 81.53 51.88
CA GLY A 43 -31.88 80.55 52.04
C GLY A 43 -31.84 79.28 51.17
N THR A 44 -30.79 79.08 50.35
CA THR A 44 -30.58 77.86 49.54
C THR A 44 -29.26 77.16 49.93
N ALA A 45 -29.18 75.86 49.69
CA ALA A 45 -27.99 75.06 49.86
C ALA A 45 -27.76 74.16 48.64
N GLN A 46 -26.50 73.93 48.32
CA GLN A 46 -26.09 73.08 47.19
C GLN A 46 -25.92 71.65 47.74
N LEU A 47 -26.53 70.68 47.06
CA LEU A 47 -26.25 69.22 47.23
C LEU A 47 -25.46 68.74 46.02
N SER A 48 -24.29 68.20 46.29
CA SER A 48 -23.42 67.62 45.23
C SER A 48 -23.24 66.15 45.47
N ILE A 49 -23.25 65.39 44.40
CA ILE A 49 -23.02 63.92 44.38
C ILE A 49 -21.69 63.63 43.70
N GLN A 50 -20.92 62.79 44.34
CA GLN A 50 -19.66 62.24 43.76
C GLN A 50 -19.86 60.75 43.42
N PRO A 51 -20.12 60.44 42.16
CA PRO A 51 -20.11 59.08 41.78
C PRO A 51 -18.67 58.54 41.76
N GLY A 52 -18.47 57.34 42.28
CA GLY A 52 -17.13 56.74 42.40
C GLY A 52 -17.19 55.22 42.31
N GLY A 53 -16.00 54.59 42.40
CA GLY A 53 -15.83 53.15 42.35
C GLY A 53 -15.45 52.66 40.98
N SER A 54 -15.37 51.34 40.81
CA SER A 54 -14.98 50.66 39.56
C SER A 54 -16.15 50.39 38.58
N GLY A 55 -17.37 50.49 39.09
CA GLY A 55 -18.61 50.35 38.35
C GLY A 55 -19.22 51.65 37.87
N THR A 56 -20.32 51.57 37.20
CA THR A 56 -21.07 52.71 36.64
C THR A 56 -22.52 52.67 37.13
N GLY A 57 -23.15 53.83 37.21
CA GLY A 57 -24.54 53.97 37.59
C GLY A 57 -24.99 55.40 37.55
N SER A 58 -26.24 55.68 37.79
CA SER A 58 -26.83 56.99 37.88
C SER A 58 -27.39 57.27 39.31
N VAL A 59 -27.47 58.55 39.64
CA VAL A 59 -28.10 58.97 40.89
C VAL A 59 -29.14 60.03 40.56
N THR A 60 -30.36 59.83 41.01
CA THR A 60 -31.47 60.77 40.82
C THR A 60 -31.94 61.31 42.22
N SER A 61 -32.60 62.48 42.21
CA SER A 61 -33.16 63.04 43.41
C SER A 61 -34.67 63.29 43.36
N THR A 62 -35.30 63.19 44.52
CA THR A 62 -36.70 63.67 44.76
C THR A 62 -36.71 64.60 45.96
N PRO A 63 -37.07 65.86 45.81
CA PRO A 63 -37.47 66.52 44.58
C PRO A 63 -36.42 66.53 43.47
N GLY A 64 -36.84 66.55 42.19
CA GLY A 64 -35.96 66.53 41.03
C GLY A 64 -35.00 67.72 41.05
N GLY A 65 -33.80 67.50 40.46
CA GLY A 65 -32.73 68.50 40.36
C GLY A 65 -31.37 67.85 40.16
N ILE A 66 -31.18 66.62 40.72
CA ILE A 66 -30.01 65.82 40.47
C ILE A 66 -30.42 64.60 39.59
N ASP A 67 -29.79 64.55 38.48
CA ASP A 67 -29.71 63.39 37.57
C ASP A 67 -28.24 63.22 37.16
N CYS A 68 -27.52 62.42 37.95
CA CYS A 68 -26.07 62.36 37.88
C CYS A 68 -25.64 61.50 36.64
N GLN A 69 -25.64 62.08 35.59
CA GLN A 69 -25.22 62.02 34.19
C GLN A 69 -26.32 62.72 33.37
N PRO A 70 -26.32 64.06 33.16
CA PRO A 70 -25.11 64.90 33.24
C PRO A 70 -24.98 65.81 34.51
N THR A 71 -26.00 65.89 35.36
CA THR A 71 -26.01 66.93 36.44
C THR A 71 -25.87 66.32 37.83
N CYS A 72 -24.66 66.28 38.40
CA CYS A 72 -24.34 65.68 39.72
C CYS A 72 -24.48 66.66 40.91
N GLY A 73 -25.14 67.80 40.74
CA GLY A 73 -25.38 68.74 41.81
C GLY A 73 -26.54 69.67 41.52
N ALA A 74 -27.30 70.06 42.54
CA ALA A 74 -28.42 71.02 42.42
C ALA A 74 -28.57 71.81 43.69
N THR A 75 -29.21 72.96 43.52
CA THR A 75 -29.48 73.89 44.62
C THR A 75 -30.95 73.72 45.10
N PHE A 76 -31.16 73.54 46.35
CA PHE A 76 -32.48 73.41 46.95
C PHE A 76 -32.64 74.44 48.11
N LYS A 77 -33.87 74.75 48.54
CA LYS A 77 -34.10 75.57 49.67
C LYS A 77 -33.57 74.88 50.98
N ILE A 78 -33.01 75.68 51.87
CA ILE A 78 -32.62 75.15 53.25
C ILE A 78 -33.86 74.54 53.93
N GLY A 79 -33.73 73.37 54.52
CA GLY A 79 -34.84 72.64 55.16
C GLY A 79 -35.50 71.62 54.14
N THR A 80 -35.16 71.62 52.89
CA THR A 80 -35.69 70.65 51.93
C THR A 80 -35.14 69.25 52.27
N GLN A 81 -36.03 68.34 52.32
CA GLN A 81 -35.69 66.94 52.43
C GLN A 81 -35.50 66.33 51.00
N VAL A 82 -34.30 65.90 50.65
CA VAL A 82 -33.96 65.32 49.33
C VAL A 82 -33.64 63.86 49.50
N ALA A 83 -34.41 63.04 48.79
CA ALA A 83 -34.15 61.63 48.71
C ALA A 83 -33.32 61.33 47.45
N LEU A 84 -32.19 60.61 47.61
CA LEU A 84 -31.29 60.20 46.56
C LEU A 84 -31.47 58.69 46.31
N THR A 85 -31.62 58.33 45.06
CA THR A 85 -31.75 56.97 44.58
C THR A 85 -30.59 56.64 43.65
N ALA A 86 -29.82 55.59 43.94
CA ALA A 86 -28.75 55.11 43.09
C ALA A 86 -29.23 53.92 42.26
N ALA A 87 -29.01 53.97 40.96
CA ALA A 87 -29.34 52.92 39.99
C ALA A 87 -28.04 52.46 39.30
N PRO A 88 -27.51 51.25 39.61
CA PRO A 88 -26.34 50.73 38.89
C PRO A 88 -26.68 50.45 37.47
N ALA A 89 -25.72 50.66 36.52
CA ALA A 89 -25.84 50.41 35.10
C ALA A 89 -24.97 49.21 34.66
N GLY A 90 -25.41 48.49 33.64
CA GLY A 90 -24.65 47.38 33.04
C GLY A 90 -24.27 46.31 34.06
N ASN A 91 -23.01 45.86 34.02
CA ASN A 91 -22.45 44.83 34.94
C ASN A 91 -21.95 45.46 36.26
N SER A 92 -22.70 46.44 36.83
CA SER A 92 -22.35 47.10 38.05
C SER A 92 -23.37 46.87 39.15
N MET A 93 -22.94 47.08 40.36
CA MET A 93 -23.80 47.11 41.57
C MET A 93 -23.57 48.40 42.35
N PHE A 94 -24.58 48.85 43.05
CA PHE A 94 -24.41 49.94 44.00
C PHE A 94 -23.74 49.38 45.27
N ALA A 95 -22.57 49.91 45.58
CA ALA A 95 -21.75 49.47 46.70
C ALA A 95 -22.01 50.26 47.98
N GLY A 96 -22.66 51.39 47.84
CA GLY A 96 -23.11 52.15 49.01
C GLY A 96 -22.96 53.66 48.88
N TRP A 97 -23.63 54.32 49.81
CA TRP A 97 -23.54 55.77 50.00
C TRP A 97 -22.37 56.12 50.94
N GLY A 98 -21.77 57.30 50.74
CA GLY A 98 -20.75 57.90 51.57
C GLY A 98 -20.98 59.39 51.73
N GLY A 99 -20.21 60.06 52.61
CA GLY A 99 -20.37 61.48 52.92
C GLY A 99 -21.59 61.73 53.83
N ALA A 100 -22.51 62.58 53.41
CA ALA A 100 -23.73 62.86 54.15
C ALA A 100 -24.77 61.72 54.12
N CYS A 101 -24.49 60.68 53.35
CA CYS A 101 -25.27 59.44 53.21
C CYS A 101 -24.51 58.24 53.74
N SER A 102 -25.25 57.17 54.05
CA SER A 102 -24.65 55.87 54.38
C SER A 102 -25.64 54.74 54.05
N GLY A 103 -25.10 53.53 53.88
CA GLY A 103 -25.90 52.30 53.58
C GLY A 103 -26.18 52.09 52.12
N LEU A 104 -27.08 51.13 51.84
CA LEU A 104 -27.38 50.64 50.48
C LEU A 104 -28.76 51.05 49.94
N SER A 105 -29.60 51.60 50.79
CA SER A 105 -30.97 52.06 50.40
C SER A 105 -31.01 53.53 50.02
N THR A 106 -32.16 54.03 49.59
CA THR A 106 -32.39 55.44 49.30
C THR A 106 -31.88 56.30 50.47
N CYS A 107 -31.06 57.28 50.14
CA CYS A 107 -30.54 58.20 51.14
C CYS A 107 -31.39 59.48 51.16
N THR A 108 -31.84 59.86 52.32
CA THR A 108 -32.62 61.07 52.55
C THR A 108 -31.81 62.08 53.39
N ILE A 109 -31.61 63.28 52.79
CA ILE A 109 -30.84 64.35 53.43
C ILE A 109 -31.76 65.57 53.61
N THR A 110 -31.81 66.12 54.86
CA THR A 110 -32.43 67.40 55.12
C THR A 110 -31.35 68.46 55.07
N LEU A 111 -31.40 69.32 54.00
CA LEU A 111 -30.38 70.36 53.77
C LEU A 111 -30.37 71.46 54.76
N LYS A 112 -29.32 71.61 55.59
CA LYS A 112 -29.06 72.68 56.53
C LYS A 112 -27.99 73.62 56.05
N GLY A 113 -27.29 73.33 54.98
CA GLY A 113 -26.20 74.05 54.28
C GLY A 113 -25.66 73.21 53.15
N ASN A 114 -24.60 73.67 52.45
CA ASN A 114 -23.96 72.92 51.38
C ASN A 114 -23.54 71.59 51.89
N THR A 115 -23.93 70.53 51.13
CA THR A 115 -23.77 69.14 51.54
C THR A 115 -23.27 68.29 50.35
N SER A 116 -22.44 67.31 50.63
CA SER A 116 -22.00 66.34 49.58
C SER A 116 -22.29 64.93 50.04
N ALA A 117 -22.66 64.09 49.10
CA ALA A 117 -22.78 62.66 49.26
C ALA A 117 -22.00 61.93 48.15
N ALA A 118 -21.51 60.77 48.44
CA ALA A 118 -20.84 59.95 47.47
C ALA A 118 -21.69 58.70 47.17
N ALA A 119 -21.77 58.33 45.90
CA ALA A 119 -22.38 57.09 45.48
C ALA A 119 -21.31 56.18 44.84
N THR A 120 -21.04 55.10 45.50
CA THR A 120 -20.01 54.15 45.05
C THR A 120 -20.67 53.01 44.31
N PHE A 121 -20.20 52.75 43.06
CA PHE A 121 -20.59 51.62 42.26
C PHE A 121 -19.39 50.74 42.06
N SER A 122 -19.58 49.41 42.11
CA SER A 122 -18.53 48.44 41.83
C SER A 122 -18.96 47.51 40.68
N LEU A 123 -17.99 46.99 39.93
CA LEU A 123 -18.26 45.97 38.92
C LEU A 123 -18.74 44.69 39.64
N LEU A 124 -19.70 44.03 39.01
CA LEU A 124 -20.08 42.68 39.43
C LEU A 124 -18.90 41.69 39.25
N PRO A 125 -18.68 40.81 40.20
CA PRO A 125 -17.67 39.77 39.99
C PRO A 125 -17.94 38.94 38.77
N LEU A 126 -16.84 38.64 38.05
CA LEU A 126 -16.83 37.83 36.84
C LEU A 126 -16.49 36.37 37.17
N LEU A 127 -17.34 35.43 36.73
CA LEU A 127 -17.01 34.01 36.68
C LEU A 127 -16.57 33.66 35.26
N SER A 128 -15.35 33.14 35.11
CA SER A 128 -14.77 32.73 33.83
C SER A 128 -14.48 31.24 33.79
N ILE A 129 -14.70 30.65 32.63
CA ILE A 129 -14.43 29.21 32.39
C ILE A 129 -13.34 29.09 31.37
N THR A 130 -12.36 28.23 31.63
CA THR A 130 -11.35 27.80 30.68
C THR A 130 -11.59 26.33 30.37
N GLN A 131 -11.56 25.98 29.09
CA GLN A 131 -11.57 24.58 28.68
C GLN A 131 -10.13 24.12 28.40
N SER A 132 -9.79 22.91 28.83
CA SER A 132 -8.46 22.32 28.70
C SER A 132 -8.55 20.85 28.29
N GLY A 133 -7.38 20.26 27.99
CA GLY A 133 -7.26 18.86 27.57
C GLY A 133 -7.30 18.70 26.05
N THR A 134 -7.35 17.47 25.59
CA THR A 134 -7.32 17.10 24.16
C THR A 134 -8.71 16.90 23.56
N GLY A 135 -9.71 16.74 24.41
CA GLY A 135 -11.11 16.57 24.03
C GLY A 135 -11.88 17.87 23.86
N GLN A 136 -13.13 17.76 23.49
CA GLN A 136 -14.04 18.87 23.28
C GLN A 136 -15.30 18.72 24.13
N GLY A 137 -15.89 19.85 24.51
CA GLY A 137 -17.13 19.86 25.28
C GLY A 137 -17.72 21.25 25.39
N THR A 138 -18.80 21.39 26.15
CA THR A 138 -19.45 22.66 26.47
C THR A 138 -19.62 22.78 27.99
N VAL A 139 -19.64 23.99 28.48
CA VAL A 139 -20.00 24.27 29.88
C VAL A 139 -21.11 25.29 29.94
N THR A 140 -22.18 24.95 30.57
CA THR A 140 -23.33 25.87 30.80
C THR A 140 -23.49 26.24 32.26
N SER A 141 -24.16 27.35 32.57
CA SER A 141 -24.43 27.78 33.92
C SER A 141 -25.93 27.91 34.23
N ASN A 142 -26.28 27.66 35.52
CA ASN A 142 -27.56 28.00 36.10
C ASN A 142 -27.30 28.76 37.42
N PRO A 143 -27.71 30.07 37.59
CA PRO A 143 -28.42 30.87 36.57
C PRO A 143 -27.68 31.02 35.25
N SER A 144 -28.44 31.26 34.18
CA SER A 144 -27.92 31.42 32.83
C SER A 144 -26.96 32.62 32.72
N GLY A 145 -25.93 32.50 31.88
CA GLY A 145 -24.91 33.53 31.68
C GLY A 145 -23.69 32.96 30.97
N ILE A 146 -23.32 31.73 31.31
CA ILE A 146 -22.23 31.00 30.68
C ILE A 146 -22.79 29.91 29.77
N ASN A 147 -22.32 29.90 28.52
CA ASN A 147 -22.45 28.83 27.56
C ASN A 147 -21.10 28.72 26.83
N CYS A 148 -20.14 28.09 27.48
CA CYS A 148 -18.76 28.04 26.99
C CYS A 148 -18.61 27.05 25.83
N GLY A 149 -18.50 27.58 24.72
CA GLY A 149 -18.50 27.23 23.33
C GLY A 149 -18.70 28.52 22.54
N SER A 150 -19.44 29.50 23.13
CA SER A 150 -19.64 30.87 22.61
C SER A 150 -19.38 31.94 23.67
N THR A 151 -19.83 31.76 24.90
CA THR A 151 -19.70 32.73 26.01
C THR A 151 -19.13 32.03 27.23
N CYS A 152 -17.84 32.22 27.50
CA CYS A 152 -17.12 31.54 28.59
C CYS A 152 -16.98 32.40 29.86
N ALA A 153 -17.58 33.56 29.94
CA ALA A 153 -17.54 34.37 31.16
C ALA A 153 -18.84 35.17 31.32
N ALA A 154 -19.28 35.34 32.56
CA ALA A 154 -20.45 36.12 32.88
C ALA A 154 -20.31 36.79 34.28
N ALA A 155 -20.92 37.96 34.46
CA ALA A 155 -20.95 38.67 35.72
C ALA A 155 -22.17 38.23 36.56
N PHE A 156 -21.96 37.97 37.83
CA PHE A 156 -23.00 37.55 38.77
C PHE A 156 -22.98 38.46 40.00
N LYS A 157 -24.12 38.59 40.68
CA LYS A 157 -24.17 39.33 41.93
C LYS A 157 -23.37 38.55 43.01
N PRO A 158 -22.65 39.28 43.91
CA PRO A 158 -21.99 38.64 45.06
C PRO A 158 -22.96 37.74 45.85
N GLY A 159 -22.52 36.55 46.21
CA GLY A 159 -23.34 35.55 46.91
C GLY A 159 -24.20 34.68 46.00
N THR A 160 -24.21 34.91 44.70
CA THR A 160 -24.93 34.03 43.76
C THR A 160 -24.28 32.66 43.74
N GLN A 161 -25.06 31.62 43.95
CA GLN A 161 -24.67 30.24 43.71
C GLN A 161 -24.88 29.94 42.23
N VAL A 162 -23.82 29.61 41.55
CA VAL A 162 -23.83 29.22 40.12
C VAL A 162 -23.46 27.76 39.97
N THR A 163 -24.38 26.98 39.42
CA THR A 163 -24.12 25.59 39.05
C THR A 163 -23.59 25.55 37.62
N LEU A 164 -22.39 25.07 37.44
CA LEU A 164 -21.77 24.76 36.13
C LEU A 164 -22.05 23.31 35.79
N THR A 165 -22.37 23.05 34.49
CA THR A 165 -22.57 21.72 33.96
C THR A 165 -21.67 21.53 32.72
N ALA A 166 -20.75 20.58 32.82
CA ALA A 166 -19.88 20.17 31.73
C ALA A 166 -20.54 19.04 30.91
N THR A 167 -20.57 19.20 29.60
CA THR A 167 -21.08 18.19 28.65
C THR A 167 -20.01 17.91 27.60
N ALA A 168 -19.49 16.68 27.56
CA ALA A 168 -18.51 16.29 26.56
C ALA A 168 -19.16 16.14 25.16
N SER A 169 -18.43 16.54 24.12
CA SER A 169 -18.81 16.30 22.72
C SER A 169 -18.57 14.84 22.31
N THR A 170 -19.03 14.47 21.12
CA THR A 170 -18.82 13.12 20.55
C THR A 170 -17.33 12.75 20.58
N ASN A 171 -17.01 11.52 20.92
CA ASN A 171 -15.65 10.98 21.08
C ASN A 171 -14.79 11.71 22.13
N SER A 172 -15.40 12.40 23.05
CA SER A 172 -14.73 13.04 24.17
C SER A 172 -15.35 12.65 25.50
N THR A 173 -14.59 12.73 26.57
CA THR A 173 -15.05 12.54 27.93
C THR A 173 -14.65 13.75 28.77
N PHE A 174 -15.51 14.15 29.70
CA PHE A 174 -15.16 15.10 30.76
C PHE A 174 -14.31 14.39 31.79
N THR A 175 -13.14 14.89 32.07
CA THR A 175 -12.17 14.28 33.00
C THR A 175 -12.09 14.97 34.37
N GLY A 176 -12.62 16.20 34.47
CA GLY A 176 -12.71 16.84 35.74
C GLY A 176 -12.64 18.37 35.72
N TRP A 177 -12.94 18.92 36.87
CA TRP A 177 -12.86 20.34 37.16
C TRP A 177 -11.55 20.73 37.84
N GLY A 178 -11.11 21.98 37.58
CA GLY A 178 -9.98 22.63 38.23
C GLY A 178 -10.30 24.10 38.59
N GLY A 179 -9.39 24.77 39.32
CA GLY A 179 -9.59 26.14 39.76
C GLY A 179 -10.56 26.23 40.95
N ALA A 180 -11.61 27.04 40.87
CA ALA A 180 -12.63 27.16 41.89
C ALA A 180 -13.55 25.92 41.97
N CYS A 181 -13.47 25.03 41.05
CA CYS A 181 -14.12 23.71 41.05
C CYS A 181 -13.09 22.61 41.23
N SER A 182 -13.55 21.45 41.69
CA SER A 182 -12.71 20.23 41.75
C SER A 182 -13.56 18.97 41.61
N GLY A 183 -12.89 17.86 41.24
CA GLY A 183 -13.53 16.55 41.12
C GLY A 183 -13.98 16.24 39.69
N VAL A 184 -14.56 15.05 39.52
CA VAL A 184 -14.92 14.45 38.20
C VAL A 184 -16.44 14.46 37.93
N ALA A 185 -17.24 14.97 38.89
CA ALA A 185 -18.68 15.10 38.63
C ALA A 185 -18.95 16.11 37.51
N ALA A 186 -19.92 15.83 36.67
CA ALA A 186 -20.25 16.69 35.54
C ALA A 186 -20.74 18.10 35.99
N THR A 187 -21.16 18.25 37.22
CA THR A 187 -21.63 19.51 37.79
C THR A 187 -20.70 20.04 38.89
N CYS A 188 -20.56 21.35 38.97
CA CYS A 188 -19.87 22.06 40.03
C CYS A 188 -20.68 23.27 40.48
N VAL A 189 -20.76 23.53 41.79
CA VAL A 189 -21.43 24.70 42.34
C VAL A 189 -20.41 25.67 42.91
N ILE A 190 -20.47 26.94 42.47
CA ILE A 190 -19.60 28.02 42.93
C ILE A 190 -20.45 29.15 43.51
N THR A 191 -20.11 29.63 44.72
CA THR A 191 -20.65 30.87 45.26
C THR A 191 -19.75 32.01 44.84
N VAL A 192 -20.23 32.88 43.92
CA VAL A 192 -19.42 33.97 43.37
C VAL A 192 -19.39 35.13 44.34
N GLN A 193 -18.26 35.40 44.98
CA GLN A 193 -18.04 36.56 45.87
C GLN A 193 -17.10 37.61 45.25
N GLN A 194 -16.17 37.17 44.42
CA GLN A 194 -15.17 37.97 43.72
C GLN A 194 -14.88 37.32 42.36
N ASN A 195 -14.03 37.99 41.54
CA ASN A 195 -13.62 37.39 40.24
C ASN A 195 -13.06 35.95 40.48
N THR A 196 -13.64 35.02 39.77
CA THR A 196 -13.40 33.60 39.99
C THR A 196 -13.24 32.89 38.68
N SER A 197 -12.38 31.89 38.62
CA SER A 197 -12.22 31.06 37.41
C SER A 197 -12.31 29.57 37.73
N ALA A 198 -12.88 28.82 36.81
CA ALA A 198 -12.87 27.36 36.85
C ALA A 198 -12.37 26.79 35.52
N VAL A 199 -11.81 25.61 35.56
CA VAL A 199 -11.28 24.87 34.39
C VAL A 199 -12.10 23.62 34.22
N ALA A 200 -12.60 23.40 33.00
CA ALA A 200 -13.22 22.14 32.61
C ALA A 200 -12.28 21.38 31.67
N THR A 201 -11.88 20.19 32.07
CA THR A 201 -10.94 19.37 31.29
C THR A 201 -11.67 18.27 30.56
N PHE A 202 -11.42 18.18 29.25
CA PHE A 202 -11.98 17.14 28.40
C PHE A 202 -10.83 16.39 27.70
N SER A 203 -10.98 15.08 27.54
CA SER A 203 -10.02 14.24 26.82
C SER A 203 -10.72 13.52 25.68
N VAL A 204 -10.03 13.33 24.55
CA VAL A 204 -10.52 12.44 23.49
C VAL A 204 -10.56 11.00 23.98
N PHE A 205 -11.45 10.21 23.40
CA PHE A 205 -11.47 8.77 23.69
C PHE A 205 -10.15 8.13 23.26
N PRO A 206 -9.61 7.20 24.05
CA PRO A 206 -8.44 6.43 23.65
C PRO A 206 -8.74 5.63 22.38
N LEU A 207 -7.72 5.55 21.52
CA LEU A 207 -7.76 4.83 20.24
C LEU A 207 -7.22 3.41 20.48
N LEU A 208 -8.00 2.40 20.08
CA LEU A 208 -7.50 1.04 19.88
C LEU A 208 -7.14 0.88 18.40
N SER A 209 -5.91 0.47 18.11
CA SER A 209 -5.45 0.14 16.78
C SER A 209 -5.01 -1.32 16.72
N VAL A 210 -5.36 -1.99 15.63
CA VAL A 210 -4.96 -3.36 15.36
C VAL A 210 -4.06 -3.38 14.13
N THR A 211 -2.87 -3.98 14.27
CA THR A 211 -1.97 -4.26 13.16
C THR A 211 -2.03 -5.74 12.85
N ARG A 212 -2.11 -6.11 11.57
CA ARG A 212 -2.00 -7.50 11.13
C ARG A 212 -0.59 -7.73 10.59
N THR A 213 0.01 -8.87 10.96
CA THR A 213 1.37 -9.26 10.56
C THR A 213 1.43 -10.75 10.23
N GLY A 214 2.54 -11.17 9.64
CA GLY A 214 2.78 -12.55 9.21
C GLY A 214 2.44 -12.79 7.74
N ALA A 215 2.79 -13.97 7.24
CA ALA A 215 2.60 -14.36 5.84
C ALA A 215 1.16 -14.80 5.53
N GLY A 216 0.36 -15.11 6.57
CA GLY A 216 -1.04 -15.49 6.41
C GLY A 216 -1.98 -14.28 6.34
N THR A 217 -3.21 -14.52 5.92
CA THR A 217 -4.28 -13.53 5.88
C THR A 217 -5.30 -13.75 7.00
N GLY A 218 -6.03 -12.72 7.36
CA GLY A 218 -7.09 -12.83 8.38
C GLY A 218 -7.74 -11.49 8.65
N THR A 219 -8.82 -11.53 9.41
CA THR A 219 -9.54 -10.34 9.88
C THR A 219 -9.60 -10.31 11.40
N VAL A 220 -9.79 -9.13 11.97
CA VAL A 220 -10.01 -8.95 13.40
C VAL A 220 -11.24 -8.08 13.60
N THR A 221 -12.17 -8.54 14.39
CA THR A 221 -13.37 -7.78 14.77
C THR A 221 -13.36 -7.44 16.25
N SER A 222 -14.17 -6.47 16.68
CA SER A 222 -14.29 -6.11 18.09
C SER A 222 -15.73 -6.16 18.62
N THR A 223 -15.83 -6.47 19.92
CA THR A 223 -17.03 -6.32 20.73
C THR A 223 -16.67 -5.49 21.96
N PRO A 224 -17.27 -4.28 22.16
CA PRO A 224 -18.22 -3.58 21.30
C PRO A 224 -17.68 -3.33 19.87
N SER A 225 -18.61 -3.18 18.91
CA SER A 225 -18.26 -2.95 17.52
C SER A 225 -17.50 -1.62 17.33
N GLY A 226 -16.54 -1.60 16.43
CA GLY A 226 -15.69 -0.44 16.12
C GLY A 226 -14.52 -0.84 15.25
N ILE A 227 -13.94 -2.03 15.48
CA ILE A 227 -12.89 -2.60 14.67
C ILE A 227 -13.47 -3.73 13.81
N ASN A 228 -13.19 -3.64 12.51
CA ASN A 228 -13.32 -4.69 11.53
C ASN A 228 -12.08 -4.60 10.64
N CYS A 229 -10.97 -5.15 11.13
CA CYS A 229 -9.66 -5.02 10.50
C CYS A 229 -9.52 -5.97 9.30
N GLY A 230 -9.89 -5.52 8.24
CA GLY A 230 -9.97 -5.84 6.85
C GLY A 230 -10.26 -4.55 6.11
N SER A 231 -11.07 -3.66 6.75
CA SER A 231 -11.43 -2.32 6.27
C SER A 231 -11.17 -1.23 7.31
N THR A 232 -11.43 -1.49 8.60
CA THR A 232 -11.32 -0.51 9.69
C THR A 232 -10.50 -1.11 10.83
N CYS A 233 -9.22 -0.76 10.90
CA CYS A 233 -8.28 -1.31 11.88
C CYS A 233 -8.07 -0.43 13.12
N ALA A 234 -8.79 0.67 13.27
CA ALA A 234 -8.69 1.53 14.44
C ALA A 234 -10.03 2.15 14.79
N ALA A 235 -10.34 2.23 16.08
CA ALA A 235 -11.55 2.86 16.60
C ALA A 235 -11.32 3.45 17.99
N ALA A 236 -12.01 4.56 18.27
CA ALA A 236 -11.99 5.19 19.59
C ALA A 236 -13.09 4.60 20.47
N PHE A 237 -12.76 4.28 21.71
CA PHE A 237 -13.69 3.74 22.68
C PHE A 237 -13.66 4.59 23.96
N LYS A 238 -14.77 4.61 24.70
CA LYS A 238 -14.86 5.33 25.96
C LYS A 238 -13.82 4.78 26.96
N PRO A 239 -13.15 5.64 27.74
CA PRO A 239 -12.24 5.17 28.80
C PRO A 239 -12.90 4.14 29.72
N GLY A 240 -12.16 3.11 30.10
CA GLY A 240 -12.65 1.98 30.88
C GLY A 240 -13.43 0.93 30.12
N THR A 241 -13.62 1.11 28.80
CA THR A 241 -14.32 0.10 27.99
C THR A 241 -13.44 -1.14 27.85
N GLN A 242 -14.01 -2.29 28.17
CA GLN A 242 -13.44 -3.58 27.81
C GLN A 242 -13.81 -3.91 26.38
N VAL A 243 -12.79 -4.05 25.52
CA VAL A 243 -12.96 -4.40 24.10
C VAL A 243 -12.36 -5.79 23.88
N THR A 244 -13.20 -6.72 23.47
CA THR A 244 -12.78 -8.05 23.07
C THR A 244 -12.53 -8.07 21.57
N LEU A 245 -11.29 -8.37 21.18
CA LEU A 245 -10.88 -8.63 19.81
C LEU A 245 -11.06 -10.11 19.51
N THR A 246 -11.62 -10.41 18.35
CA THR A 246 -11.81 -11.77 17.85
C THR A 246 -11.14 -11.87 16.49
N GLU A 247 -10.23 -12.82 16.36
CA GLU A 247 -9.55 -13.11 15.11
C GLU A 247 -10.39 -14.05 14.22
N ALA A 248 -10.18 -13.97 12.90
CA ALA A 248 -10.70 -14.94 11.94
C ALA A 248 -9.67 -15.10 10.81
N PRO A 249 -8.96 -16.24 10.74
CA PRO A 249 -8.00 -16.51 9.68
C PRO A 249 -8.69 -16.56 8.32
N GLY A 250 -7.99 -16.08 7.30
CA GLY A 250 -8.39 -16.24 5.91
C GLY A 250 -8.20 -17.67 5.41
N ALA A 251 -8.60 -17.92 4.18
CA ALA A 251 -8.36 -19.21 3.54
C ALA A 251 -6.85 -19.53 3.56
N ASN A 252 -6.50 -20.77 3.86
CA ASN A 252 -5.12 -21.26 3.97
C ASN A 252 -4.23 -20.47 4.95
N SER A 253 -4.81 -19.91 5.98
CA SER A 253 -4.09 -19.21 7.03
C SER A 253 -4.47 -19.74 8.41
N ASN A 254 -3.57 -19.61 9.35
CA ASN A 254 -3.83 -19.87 10.77
C ASN A 254 -3.48 -18.63 11.59
N PHE A 255 -4.19 -18.45 12.68
CA PHE A 255 -3.82 -17.44 13.66
C PHE A 255 -2.62 -17.92 14.46
N THR A 256 -1.54 -17.13 14.50
CA THR A 256 -0.31 -17.49 15.22
C THR A 256 -0.17 -16.80 16.57
N GLY A 257 -0.93 -15.72 16.79
CA GLY A 257 -1.01 -15.13 18.12
C GLY A 257 -1.21 -13.63 18.17
N TRP A 258 -1.54 -13.19 19.37
CA TRP A 258 -1.64 -11.78 19.77
C TRP A 258 -0.34 -11.29 20.38
N SER A 259 -0.06 -9.99 20.18
CA SER A 259 0.97 -9.27 20.93
C SER A 259 0.61 -7.80 21.10
N GLY A 260 1.15 -7.15 22.17
CA GLY A 260 0.88 -5.75 22.47
C GLY A 260 -0.46 -5.53 23.19
N GLY A 261 -0.64 -4.36 23.81
CA GLY A 261 -1.88 -3.95 24.46
C GLY A 261 -2.36 -4.86 25.62
N GLY A 262 -1.47 -5.69 26.18
CA GLY A 262 -1.84 -6.71 27.17
C GLY A 262 -2.29 -8.04 26.56
N CYS A 263 -2.36 -8.12 25.23
CA CYS A 263 -2.65 -9.36 24.51
C CYS A 263 -1.40 -10.20 24.29
N SER A 264 -1.54 -11.52 24.42
CA SER A 264 -0.46 -12.48 24.12
C SER A 264 -1.03 -13.87 23.87
N GLY A 265 -0.23 -14.70 23.19
CA GLY A 265 -0.59 -16.10 22.90
C GLY A 265 -1.59 -16.27 21.76
N ALA A 266 -1.96 -17.52 21.49
CA ALA A 266 -2.75 -17.94 20.33
C ALA A 266 -4.25 -18.17 20.65
N SER A 267 -4.79 -17.61 21.73
CA SER A 267 -6.23 -17.66 21.99
C SER A 267 -7.01 -16.95 20.86
N PRO A 268 -8.16 -17.48 20.41
CA PRO A 268 -8.95 -16.82 19.35
C PRO A 268 -9.47 -15.44 19.72
N THR A 269 -9.45 -15.10 21.02
CA THR A 269 -9.89 -13.78 21.49
C THR A 269 -8.87 -13.14 22.42
N CYS A 270 -8.83 -11.82 22.43
CA CYS A 270 -8.12 -11.01 23.41
C CYS A 270 -8.97 -9.85 23.88
N THR A 271 -9.01 -9.61 25.20
CA THR A 271 -9.75 -8.49 25.78
C THR A 271 -8.79 -7.43 26.31
N VAL A 272 -9.01 -6.18 25.89
CA VAL A 272 -8.23 -5.00 26.26
C VAL A 272 -9.12 -4.01 27.00
N THR A 273 -8.69 -3.49 28.14
CA THR A 273 -9.34 -2.36 28.83
C THR A 273 -8.69 -1.06 28.37
N LEU A 274 -9.47 -0.14 27.80
CA LEU A 274 -8.96 1.06 27.16
C LEU A 274 -9.04 2.28 28.08
N ASP A 275 -7.88 2.64 28.67
CA ASP A 275 -7.70 3.90 29.40
C ASP A 275 -6.77 4.86 28.66
N ILE A 276 -5.91 4.33 27.79
CA ILE A 276 -4.95 5.07 26.96
C ILE A 276 -4.96 4.50 25.53
N ASN A 277 -4.37 5.23 24.60
CA ASN A 277 -4.16 4.71 23.23
C ASN A 277 -3.39 3.39 23.29
N THR A 278 -3.96 2.38 22.67
CA THR A 278 -3.45 1.02 22.74
C THR A 278 -3.31 0.44 21.35
N GLN A 279 -2.21 -0.27 21.11
CA GLN A 279 -1.96 -1.00 19.88
C GLN A 279 -1.88 -2.50 20.19
N VAL A 280 -2.57 -3.30 19.39
CA VAL A 280 -2.54 -4.76 19.41
C VAL A 280 -2.11 -5.26 18.04
N THR A 281 -1.28 -6.27 18.03
CA THR A 281 -0.88 -6.97 16.81
C THR A 281 -1.51 -8.34 16.79
N ALA A 282 -2.15 -8.67 15.66
CA ALA A 282 -2.66 -10.01 15.34
C ALA A 282 -1.77 -10.62 14.26
N SER A 283 -1.13 -11.73 14.56
CA SER A 283 -0.25 -12.42 13.62
C SER A 283 -0.97 -13.61 13.00
N PHE A 284 -0.91 -13.70 11.67
CA PHE A 284 -1.46 -14.81 10.90
C PHE A 284 -0.33 -15.50 10.16
N GLY A 285 -0.21 -16.80 10.34
CA GLY A 285 0.76 -17.66 9.64
C GLY A 285 0.07 -18.44 8.53
N ILE A 286 0.90 -18.98 7.65
CA ILE A 286 0.48 -20.05 6.78
C ILE A 286 0.45 -21.32 7.62
N PRO A 287 -0.57 -22.16 7.52
CA PRO A 287 -0.54 -23.47 8.18
C PRO A 287 0.75 -24.22 7.83
N ASN A 288 1.31 -24.95 8.77
CA ASN A 288 2.53 -25.76 8.56
C ASN A 288 2.39 -26.85 7.46
N THR A 289 1.43 -26.72 6.63
CA THR A 289 1.02 -27.65 5.58
C THR A 289 1.88 -27.56 4.32
N ILE A 290 2.53 -26.43 4.03
CA ILE A 290 3.56 -26.37 2.98
C ILE A 290 4.72 -27.34 3.26
N THR A 291 4.92 -27.73 4.52
CA THR A 291 5.96 -28.67 4.93
C THR A 291 5.75 -30.11 4.44
N VAL A 292 4.56 -30.43 3.94
CA VAL A 292 4.29 -31.72 3.29
C VAL A 292 4.98 -31.86 1.92
N LEU A 293 5.34 -30.72 1.31
CA LEU A 293 6.08 -30.73 0.05
C LEU A 293 7.57 -31.00 0.33
N ASN A 294 8.03 -32.17 0.02
CA ASN A 294 9.43 -32.55 0.14
C ASN A 294 10.24 -32.28 -1.12
N HIS A 295 9.57 -32.16 -2.27
CA HIS A 295 10.23 -31.94 -3.55
C HIS A 295 9.57 -30.78 -4.30
N ILE A 296 10.35 -29.78 -4.67
CA ILE A 296 9.95 -28.67 -5.53
C ILE A 296 10.76 -28.80 -6.82
N VAL A 297 10.10 -29.08 -7.93
CA VAL A 297 10.68 -29.14 -9.27
C VAL A 297 10.16 -27.94 -10.06
N PHE A 298 11.02 -27.21 -10.72
CA PHE A 298 10.59 -26.10 -11.59
C PHE A 298 11.34 -26.12 -12.91
N LEU A 299 10.65 -25.70 -13.95
CA LEU A 299 11.12 -25.54 -15.33
C LEU A 299 10.55 -24.26 -15.89
N ALA A 300 11.40 -23.39 -16.40
CA ALA A 300 11.02 -22.29 -17.26
C ALA A 300 11.38 -22.64 -18.70
N GLN A 301 10.38 -22.79 -19.58
CA GLN A 301 10.54 -22.93 -21.03
C GLN A 301 10.83 -21.55 -21.67
N GLU A 302 10.95 -21.46 -22.97
CA GLU A 302 11.43 -20.28 -23.68
C GLU A 302 10.33 -19.57 -24.46
N ASN A 303 10.19 -18.26 -24.18
CA ASN A 303 9.69 -17.22 -25.06
C ASN A 303 8.23 -17.39 -25.51
N ARG A 304 7.26 -17.48 -24.56
CA ARG A 304 5.82 -17.55 -24.91
C ARG A 304 4.97 -16.68 -23.99
N SER A 305 4.14 -15.81 -24.58
CA SER A 305 3.18 -15.04 -23.79
C SER A 305 1.98 -15.89 -23.35
N LEU A 306 1.27 -15.41 -22.32
CA LEU A 306 0.07 -16.08 -21.83
C LEU A 306 -1.02 -16.15 -22.90
N ASP A 307 -1.27 -15.06 -23.63
CA ASP A 307 -2.29 -15.01 -24.68
C ASP A 307 -1.94 -15.91 -25.85
N HIS A 308 -0.68 -16.04 -26.18
CA HIS A 308 -0.20 -16.88 -27.25
C HIS A 308 -0.49 -18.37 -26.99
N TYR A 309 -0.37 -18.83 -25.71
CA TYR A 309 -0.58 -20.24 -25.37
C TYR A 309 -1.94 -20.53 -24.75
N PHE A 310 -2.41 -19.69 -23.83
CA PHE A 310 -3.63 -19.92 -23.06
C PHE A 310 -4.74 -18.91 -23.36
N GLY A 311 -4.57 -18.07 -24.38
CA GLY A 311 -5.58 -17.08 -24.75
C GLY A 311 -6.99 -17.66 -24.93
N GLN A 312 -7.09 -18.92 -25.40
CA GLN A 312 -8.37 -19.63 -25.61
C GLN A 312 -8.82 -20.48 -24.42
N LEU A 313 -8.07 -20.54 -23.31
CA LEU A 313 -8.30 -21.54 -22.25
C LEU A 313 -9.74 -21.50 -21.69
N ARG A 314 -10.31 -20.31 -21.52
CA ARG A 314 -11.67 -20.16 -21.00
C ARG A 314 -12.73 -20.72 -21.95
N GLN A 315 -12.56 -20.56 -23.26
CA GLN A 315 -13.45 -21.17 -24.26
C GLN A 315 -13.26 -22.69 -24.29
N TYR A 316 -12.03 -23.18 -24.19
CA TYR A 316 -11.74 -24.61 -24.08
C TYR A 316 -12.46 -25.24 -22.87
N TRP A 317 -12.49 -24.57 -21.71
CA TRP A 317 -13.25 -25.02 -20.56
C TRP A 317 -14.74 -25.16 -20.84
N ALA A 318 -15.32 -24.12 -21.47
CA ALA A 318 -16.73 -24.16 -21.82
C ALA A 318 -17.07 -25.32 -22.77
N GLN A 319 -16.19 -25.62 -23.71
CA GLN A 319 -16.35 -26.70 -24.69
C GLN A 319 -16.17 -28.09 -24.08
N ASN A 320 -15.33 -28.21 -23.06
CA ASN A 320 -14.94 -29.51 -22.45
C ASN A 320 -15.57 -29.75 -21.06
N GLY A 321 -16.50 -28.90 -20.62
CA GLY A 321 -17.27 -29.09 -19.38
C GLY A 321 -16.51 -28.79 -18.10
N TYR A 322 -15.45 -28.00 -18.17
CA TYR A 322 -14.77 -27.47 -16.99
C TYR A 322 -15.52 -26.26 -16.42
N PRO A 323 -15.47 -26.02 -15.11
CA PRO A 323 -16.03 -24.81 -14.51
C PRO A 323 -15.30 -23.55 -15.01
N ASP A 324 -16.05 -22.46 -15.21
CA ASP A 324 -15.45 -21.16 -15.48
C ASP A 324 -14.79 -20.58 -14.21
N GLN A 325 -13.53 -20.21 -14.31
CA GLN A 325 -12.74 -19.62 -13.23
C GLN A 325 -12.36 -18.15 -13.53
N SER A 326 -13.07 -17.51 -14.45
CA SER A 326 -12.84 -16.11 -14.82
C SER A 326 -11.43 -15.83 -15.38
N PHE A 327 -10.77 -16.83 -15.95
CA PHE A 327 -9.44 -16.68 -16.54
C PHE A 327 -9.44 -15.56 -17.59
N ASP A 328 -8.47 -14.64 -17.49
CA ASP A 328 -8.34 -13.50 -18.36
C ASP A 328 -7.41 -13.83 -19.54
N GLY A 329 -7.94 -14.61 -20.48
CA GLY A 329 -7.34 -14.87 -21.78
C GLY A 329 -7.74 -13.84 -22.84
N LEU A 330 -7.54 -14.16 -24.12
CA LEU A 330 -7.87 -13.25 -25.20
C LEU A 330 -9.36 -12.82 -25.14
N PRO A 331 -9.68 -11.52 -25.32
CA PRO A 331 -11.03 -10.98 -25.15
C PRO A 331 -12.12 -11.67 -25.97
N GLN A 332 -11.80 -12.16 -27.17
CA GLN A 332 -12.76 -12.88 -28.01
C GLN A 332 -13.16 -14.25 -27.45
N PHE A 333 -12.47 -14.76 -26.43
CA PHE A 333 -12.77 -16.03 -25.77
C PHE A 333 -13.28 -15.84 -24.34
N ASN A 334 -13.32 -14.61 -23.86
CA ASN A 334 -13.83 -14.28 -22.53
C ASN A 334 -15.31 -13.90 -22.61
N PRO A 335 -16.25 -14.66 -21.97
CA PRO A 335 -17.63 -14.29 -21.94
C PRO A 335 -17.83 -13.01 -21.12
N THR A 336 -18.54 -12.04 -21.68
CA THR A 336 -18.99 -10.86 -20.95
C THR A 336 -20.28 -11.18 -20.18
N SER A 337 -20.63 -10.38 -19.18
CA SER A 337 -21.82 -10.59 -18.36
C SER A 337 -23.10 -10.48 -19.17
N GLY A 338 -24.01 -11.46 -19.06
CA GLY A 338 -25.36 -11.46 -19.61
C GLY A 338 -25.71 -12.73 -20.40
N PRO A 339 -26.96 -13.15 -20.44
CA PRO A 339 -27.47 -14.23 -21.31
C PRO A 339 -27.99 -13.66 -22.66
N PRO A 340 -27.58 -14.17 -23.85
CA PRO A 340 -26.41 -15.03 -24.04
C PRO A 340 -25.09 -14.30 -23.78
N PRO A 341 -24.03 -15.01 -23.38
CA PRO A 341 -22.74 -14.36 -23.20
C PRO A 341 -22.28 -13.69 -24.49
N LEU A 342 -21.92 -12.41 -24.39
CA LEU A 342 -21.26 -11.70 -25.47
C LEU A 342 -19.75 -11.85 -25.24
N TYR A 343 -19.00 -11.93 -26.31
CA TYR A 343 -17.53 -11.97 -26.30
C TYR A 343 -16.99 -10.60 -26.68
N GLY A 344 -15.81 -10.26 -26.23
CA GLY A 344 -15.10 -9.07 -26.69
C GLY A 344 -14.68 -9.18 -28.16
N PRO A 345 -14.30 -8.10 -28.81
CA PRO A 345 -13.65 -8.17 -30.12
C PRO A 345 -12.25 -8.79 -29.94
N PRO A 346 -11.74 -9.50 -30.96
CA PRO A 346 -10.34 -9.91 -30.96
C PRO A 346 -9.44 -8.67 -30.91
N PRO A 347 -8.33 -8.70 -30.15
CA PRO A 347 -7.35 -7.63 -30.12
C PRO A 347 -6.83 -7.31 -31.50
N SER A 348 -6.63 -6.02 -31.78
CA SER A 348 -6.15 -5.54 -33.08
C SER A 348 -5.25 -4.32 -32.83
N ILE A 349 -4.00 -4.38 -33.26
CA ILE A 349 -3.01 -3.34 -33.08
C ILE A 349 -2.42 -2.89 -34.42
N PRO A 350 -1.83 -1.66 -34.48
CA PRO A 350 -1.20 -1.15 -35.69
C PRO A 350 -0.13 -2.08 -36.26
N GLY A 351 -0.09 -2.19 -37.58
CA GLY A 351 0.89 -2.98 -38.32
C GLY A 351 1.87 -2.14 -39.13
N CYS A 352 2.59 -2.80 -40.06
CA CYS A 352 3.49 -2.16 -41.01
C CYS A 352 2.72 -1.54 -42.18
N ASN A 353 3.12 -0.33 -42.61
CA ASN A 353 2.51 0.34 -43.73
C ASN A 353 2.87 -0.37 -45.05
N PRO A 354 1.90 -0.92 -45.79
CA PRO A 354 2.16 -1.70 -47.00
C PRO A 354 2.70 -0.87 -48.17
N SER A 355 2.67 0.47 -48.07
CA SER A 355 3.29 1.37 -49.06
C SER A 355 4.81 1.40 -48.97
N PHE A 356 5.39 0.82 -47.91
CA PHE A 356 6.82 0.72 -47.66
C PHE A 356 7.23 -0.76 -47.51
N PRO A 357 7.22 -1.54 -48.61
CA PRO A 357 7.65 -2.94 -48.53
C PRO A 357 9.17 -3.05 -48.35
N PRO A 358 9.72 -4.22 -47.95
CA PRO A 358 11.15 -4.46 -47.94
C PRO A 358 11.83 -4.06 -49.26
N PRO A 359 13.05 -3.47 -49.24
CA PRO A 359 13.97 -3.37 -48.13
C PRO A 359 13.74 -2.16 -47.19
N SER A 360 12.62 -1.45 -47.32
CA SER A 360 12.28 -0.38 -46.37
C SER A 360 11.96 -1.00 -45.01
N ASP A 361 12.27 -0.26 -43.92
CA ASP A 361 11.89 -0.64 -42.59
C ASP A 361 10.37 -0.68 -42.41
N CYS A 362 9.90 -1.38 -41.35
CA CYS A 362 8.49 -1.34 -40.97
C CYS A 362 8.12 0.08 -40.50
N ILE A 363 7.19 0.70 -41.21
CA ILE A 363 6.64 1.99 -40.80
C ILE A 363 5.32 1.75 -40.08
N PHE A 364 5.25 2.15 -38.82
CA PHE A 364 4.06 2.01 -37.97
C PHE A 364 2.82 2.66 -38.60
N ASP A 365 1.75 1.88 -38.82
CA ASP A 365 0.55 2.36 -39.49
C ASP A 365 -0.75 1.95 -38.78
N PRO A 366 -1.39 2.90 -38.05
CA PRO A 366 -2.68 2.67 -37.42
C PRO A 366 -3.83 2.35 -38.39
N GLN A 367 -3.66 2.59 -39.68
CA GLN A 367 -4.66 2.31 -40.71
C GLN A 367 -4.54 0.90 -41.27
N ASN A 368 -3.49 0.18 -40.92
CA ASN A 368 -3.25 -1.21 -41.34
C ASN A 368 -3.13 -2.12 -40.10
N PRO A 369 -4.22 -2.31 -39.32
CA PRO A 369 -4.16 -3.08 -38.08
C PRO A 369 -4.06 -4.58 -38.38
N VAL A 370 -3.32 -5.29 -37.51
CA VAL A 370 -3.26 -6.74 -37.43
C VAL A 370 -4.10 -7.23 -36.26
N THR A 371 -5.01 -8.14 -36.54
CA THR A 371 -5.92 -8.72 -35.54
C THR A 371 -5.42 -10.10 -35.12
N SER A 372 -5.58 -10.45 -33.86
CA SER A 372 -5.19 -11.76 -33.32
C SER A 372 -5.87 -12.91 -34.10
N TYR A 373 -5.12 -13.98 -34.38
CA TYR A 373 -5.58 -15.10 -35.18
C TYR A 373 -4.96 -16.42 -34.70
N HIS A 374 -5.62 -17.56 -35.05
CA HIS A 374 -5.11 -18.87 -34.73
C HIS A 374 -3.96 -19.25 -35.69
N LEU A 375 -2.81 -19.60 -35.10
CA LEU A 375 -1.65 -20.12 -35.84
C LEU A 375 -1.91 -21.55 -36.27
N ILE A 376 -1.68 -21.83 -37.54
CA ILE A 376 -1.81 -23.18 -38.09
C ILE A 376 -0.47 -23.92 -38.17
N THR A 377 0.65 -23.21 -38.17
CA THR A 377 1.99 -23.80 -38.08
C THR A 377 2.42 -23.91 -36.61
N GLN A 378 3.08 -25.01 -36.25
CA GLN A 378 3.62 -25.24 -34.91
C GLN A 378 5.00 -24.59 -34.70
N CYS A 379 5.49 -23.91 -35.73
CA CYS A 379 6.78 -23.24 -35.74
C CYS A 379 6.59 -21.78 -36.16
N ILE A 380 7.20 -20.86 -35.45
CA ILE A 380 7.21 -19.44 -35.83
C ILE A 380 8.62 -18.87 -35.73
N GLU A 381 8.86 -17.83 -36.53
CA GLU A 381 10.09 -17.05 -36.44
C GLU A 381 10.10 -16.19 -35.17
N ASN A 382 11.29 -15.94 -34.63
CA ASN A 382 11.47 -15.17 -33.37
C ASN A 382 11.10 -13.68 -33.58
N PRO A 383 10.13 -13.13 -32.80
CA PRO A 383 9.80 -11.71 -32.87
C PRO A 383 10.71 -10.77 -32.06
N SER A 384 11.70 -11.28 -31.35
CA SER A 384 12.62 -10.55 -30.45
C SER A 384 11.98 -9.85 -29.24
N PRO A 385 12.29 -10.28 -28.02
CA PRO A 385 11.84 -9.67 -26.77
C PRO A 385 12.90 -8.78 -26.11
N SER A 386 13.86 -8.24 -26.87
CA SER A 386 14.99 -7.51 -26.32
C SER A 386 14.57 -6.23 -25.56
N TRP A 387 15.49 -5.55 -24.91
CA TRP A 387 15.19 -4.36 -24.10
C TRP A 387 14.42 -3.27 -24.88
N ASN A 388 14.92 -2.91 -26.05
CA ASN A 388 14.28 -1.88 -26.85
C ASN A 388 12.91 -2.32 -27.37
N GLU A 389 12.82 -3.56 -27.87
CA GLU A 389 11.61 -4.15 -28.41
C GLU A 389 10.53 -4.29 -27.34
N GLY A 390 10.88 -4.82 -26.16
CA GLY A 390 9.94 -4.94 -25.06
C GLY A 390 9.40 -3.60 -24.56
N HIS A 391 10.19 -2.52 -24.64
CA HIS A 391 9.73 -1.18 -24.29
C HIS A 391 8.87 -0.56 -25.42
N VAL A 392 9.18 -0.84 -26.69
CA VAL A 392 8.33 -0.43 -27.83
C VAL A 392 7.00 -1.18 -27.81
N ASP A 393 7.00 -2.45 -27.44
CA ASP A 393 5.79 -3.26 -27.27
C ASP A 393 4.85 -2.67 -26.21
N TRP A 394 5.41 -2.11 -25.13
CA TRP A 394 4.67 -1.37 -24.10
C TRP A 394 3.89 -0.21 -24.71
N ASP A 395 4.56 0.70 -25.41
CA ASP A 395 3.93 1.80 -26.14
C ASP A 395 4.89 2.33 -27.21
N TYR A 396 4.55 2.13 -28.47
CA TYR A 396 5.35 2.60 -29.60
C TYR A 396 5.68 4.10 -29.56
N ASN A 397 4.74 4.93 -29.06
CA ASN A 397 4.89 6.38 -29.03
C ASN A 397 5.50 6.90 -27.73
N ASP A 398 5.44 6.12 -26.64
CA ASP A 398 5.96 6.49 -25.33
C ASP A 398 6.55 5.27 -24.57
N PRO A 399 7.65 4.71 -25.07
CA PRO A 399 8.24 3.46 -24.55
C PRO A 399 8.80 3.59 -23.11
N THR A 400 8.94 4.81 -22.60
CA THR A 400 9.37 5.08 -21.22
C THR A 400 8.23 5.57 -20.31
N GLY A 401 7.02 5.63 -20.84
CA GLY A 401 5.85 6.23 -20.20
C GLY A 401 5.28 5.47 -19.01
N GLN A 402 4.20 6.02 -18.47
CA GLN A 402 3.48 5.44 -17.34
C GLN A 402 2.33 4.53 -17.80
N SER A 403 1.99 3.54 -16.97
CA SER A 403 0.76 2.74 -17.16
C SER A 403 -0.51 3.64 -17.13
N PRO A 404 -1.56 3.33 -17.93
CA PRO A 404 -1.66 2.11 -18.75
C PRO A 404 -0.92 2.23 -20.09
N ALA A 405 -0.22 1.16 -20.46
CA ALA A 405 0.42 1.02 -21.76
C ALA A 405 -0.62 0.85 -22.87
N THR A 406 -0.26 1.21 -24.09
CA THR A 406 -1.14 0.99 -25.26
C THR A 406 -1.00 -0.40 -25.87
N LEU A 407 0.09 -1.12 -25.58
CA LEU A 407 0.42 -2.46 -26.09
C LEU A 407 0.36 -2.55 -27.60
N ASN A 408 0.82 -1.52 -28.28
CA ASN A 408 0.62 -1.34 -29.73
C ASN A 408 1.89 -1.57 -30.56
N GLY A 409 3.02 -1.94 -29.95
CA GLY A 409 4.31 -2.07 -30.62
C GLY A 409 4.59 -3.44 -31.22
N PHE A 410 4.00 -4.53 -30.73
CA PHE A 410 4.38 -5.92 -31.06
C PHE A 410 4.49 -6.26 -32.55
N VAL A 411 3.56 -5.81 -33.38
CA VAL A 411 3.61 -6.06 -34.83
C VAL A 411 4.71 -5.25 -35.47
N TRP A 412 4.91 -4.02 -35.00
CA TRP A 412 5.99 -3.19 -35.52
C TRP A 412 7.36 -3.78 -35.18
N THR A 413 7.60 -4.17 -33.92
CA THR A 413 8.88 -4.77 -33.49
C THR A 413 9.18 -6.04 -34.26
N ALA A 414 8.21 -6.95 -34.35
CA ALA A 414 8.37 -8.19 -35.13
C ALA A 414 8.66 -7.93 -36.60
N GLY A 415 7.98 -6.96 -37.23
CA GLY A 415 8.21 -6.59 -38.62
C GLY A 415 9.53 -5.87 -38.87
N HIS A 416 9.93 -4.98 -37.94
CA HIS A 416 11.22 -4.29 -37.92
C HIS A 416 12.38 -5.30 -37.91
N ASP A 417 12.37 -6.22 -36.94
CA ASP A 417 13.40 -7.24 -36.81
C ASP A 417 13.48 -8.18 -38.00
N ALA A 418 12.31 -8.64 -38.48
CA ALA A 418 12.26 -9.50 -39.66
C ALA A 418 12.89 -8.87 -40.89
N ARG A 419 12.76 -7.54 -41.08
CA ARG A 419 13.36 -6.80 -42.20
C ARG A 419 14.84 -6.49 -41.97
N ALA A 420 15.29 -6.38 -40.71
CA ALA A 420 16.69 -6.09 -40.37
C ALA A 420 17.60 -7.33 -40.45
N LEU A 421 17.08 -8.54 -40.21
CA LEU A 421 17.86 -9.78 -40.15
C LEU A 421 18.26 -10.26 -41.55
N GLN A 422 19.43 -10.96 -41.65
CA GLN A 422 19.96 -11.53 -42.88
C GLN A 422 20.38 -13.00 -42.67
N PRO A 423 19.76 -13.99 -43.31
CA PRO A 423 18.62 -13.86 -44.21
C PRO A 423 17.40 -13.29 -43.51
N PRO A 424 16.59 -12.51 -44.20
CA PRO A 424 15.38 -11.95 -43.63
C PRO A 424 14.39 -13.08 -43.28
N PHE A 425 13.64 -12.89 -42.19
CA PHE A 425 12.50 -13.73 -41.89
C PHE A 425 11.41 -13.59 -42.99
N ASN A 426 10.55 -14.58 -43.09
CA ASN A 426 9.48 -14.58 -44.11
C ASN A 426 8.34 -13.64 -43.67
N ASP A 427 8.05 -13.53 -42.40
CA ASP A 427 7.02 -12.63 -41.86
C ASP A 427 7.56 -11.20 -41.72
N VAL A 428 7.80 -10.54 -42.84
CA VAL A 428 8.31 -9.16 -42.91
C VAL A 428 7.30 -8.11 -42.46
N ASP A 429 6.05 -8.47 -42.25
CA ASP A 429 4.99 -7.59 -41.75
C ASP A 429 4.70 -7.82 -40.24
N GLY A 430 5.40 -8.76 -39.62
CA GLY A 430 5.36 -8.99 -38.17
C GLY A 430 4.04 -9.57 -37.62
N ILE A 431 3.21 -10.14 -38.49
CA ILE A 431 1.88 -10.62 -38.12
C ILE A 431 1.92 -11.77 -37.11
N ARG A 432 3.00 -12.57 -37.10
CA ARG A 432 3.20 -13.68 -36.12
C ARG A 432 3.10 -13.26 -34.66
N ALA A 433 3.42 -12.02 -34.39
CA ALA A 433 3.32 -11.48 -33.01
C ALA A 433 1.88 -11.56 -32.48
N MET A 434 0.85 -11.51 -33.33
CA MET A 434 -0.57 -11.56 -32.95
C MET A 434 -1.17 -12.96 -33.01
N GLY A 435 -0.37 -13.99 -33.32
CA GLY A 435 -0.82 -15.37 -33.40
C GLY A 435 -1.04 -15.99 -32.03
N TYR A 436 -1.98 -16.93 -31.93
CA TYR A 436 -2.21 -17.74 -30.73
C TYR A 436 -2.45 -19.20 -31.09
N TYR A 437 -2.21 -20.10 -30.12
CA TYR A 437 -2.51 -21.52 -30.23
C TYR A 437 -3.77 -21.90 -29.44
N GLU A 438 -4.36 -23.03 -29.81
CA GLU A 438 -5.58 -23.55 -29.21
C GLU A 438 -5.36 -24.87 -28.46
N GLY A 439 -6.41 -25.33 -27.75
CA GLY A 439 -6.37 -26.59 -27.03
C GLY A 439 -6.16 -27.84 -27.91
N GLY A 440 -6.34 -27.71 -29.22
CA GLY A 440 -6.01 -28.76 -30.21
C GLY A 440 -4.51 -28.85 -30.50
N ASP A 441 -3.78 -27.75 -30.44
CA ASP A 441 -2.33 -27.67 -30.69
C ASP A 441 -1.54 -28.13 -29.47
N LEU A 442 -1.91 -27.63 -28.28
CA LEU A 442 -1.24 -27.83 -27.01
C LEU A 442 -2.13 -28.63 -26.03
N ASN A 443 -2.69 -29.73 -26.50
CA ASN A 443 -3.70 -30.49 -25.76
C ASN A 443 -3.24 -30.98 -24.39
N TYR A 444 -1.96 -31.25 -24.21
CA TYR A 444 -1.40 -31.64 -22.91
C TYR A 444 -1.41 -30.45 -21.94
N TYR A 445 -0.94 -29.29 -22.36
CA TYR A 445 -0.89 -28.09 -21.51
C TYR A 445 -2.28 -27.60 -21.11
N TYR A 446 -3.22 -27.60 -22.07
CA TYR A 446 -4.62 -27.25 -21.78
C TYR A 446 -5.27 -28.22 -20.79
N PHE A 447 -4.96 -29.52 -20.89
CA PHE A 447 -5.38 -30.51 -19.92
C PHE A 447 -4.79 -30.21 -18.52
N MET A 448 -3.50 -29.88 -18.44
CA MET A 448 -2.82 -29.59 -17.17
C MET A 448 -3.39 -28.32 -16.52
N ALA A 449 -3.52 -27.24 -17.25
CA ALA A 449 -4.10 -25.98 -16.76
C ALA A 449 -5.58 -26.13 -16.34
N SER A 450 -6.30 -27.08 -16.96
CA SER A 450 -7.71 -27.36 -16.62
C SER A 450 -7.89 -28.24 -15.39
N ASN A 451 -6.90 -29.04 -15.01
CA ASN A 451 -7.00 -29.96 -13.88
C ASN A 451 -6.22 -29.49 -12.66
N PHE A 452 -5.15 -28.76 -12.84
CA PHE A 452 -4.32 -28.23 -11.76
C PHE A 452 -4.55 -26.73 -11.59
N ALA A 453 -3.60 -26.02 -10.99
CA ALA A 453 -3.71 -24.60 -10.75
C ALA A 453 -2.89 -23.80 -11.78
N THR A 454 -3.40 -22.65 -12.18
CA THR A 454 -2.76 -21.71 -13.12
C THR A 454 -2.93 -20.26 -12.64
N SER A 455 -2.40 -19.30 -13.38
CA SER A 455 -2.59 -17.88 -13.10
C SER A 455 -2.82 -17.10 -14.40
N ASP A 456 -3.62 -16.06 -14.34
CA ASP A 456 -3.76 -15.05 -15.40
C ASP A 456 -3.11 -13.71 -15.03
N ARG A 457 -2.30 -13.70 -13.96
CA ARG A 457 -1.52 -12.53 -13.48
C ARG A 457 -0.08 -12.93 -13.14
N TRP A 458 0.48 -13.83 -13.91
CA TRP A 458 1.85 -14.30 -13.78
C TRP A 458 2.71 -13.70 -14.89
N PHE A 459 3.78 -13.01 -14.50
CA PHE A 459 4.59 -12.19 -15.38
C PHE A 459 6.04 -12.64 -15.41
N ASN A 460 6.77 -12.35 -16.48
CA ASN A 460 8.22 -12.35 -16.40
C ASN A 460 8.70 -11.09 -15.65
N PRO A 461 9.89 -11.14 -15.02
CA PRO A 461 10.35 -10.07 -14.13
C PRO A 461 10.64 -8.73 -14.78
N ALA A 462 11.10 -8.69 -16.04
CA ALA A 462 11.53 -7.47 -16.70
C ALA A 462 11.23 -7.52 -18.21
N MET A 463 11.01 -6.35 -18.83
CA MET A 463 10.78 -6.20 -20.28
C MET A 463 12.10 -6.36 -21.05
N THR A 464 12.63 -7.56 -21.06
CA THR A 464 13.88 -7.92 -21.73
C THR A 464 13.96 -9.43 -21.98
N ARG A 465 15.09 -9.89 -22.57
CA ARG A 465 15.32 -11.27 -23.01
C ARG A 465 15.44 -12.29 -21.89
N THR A 466 15.54 -13.52 -22.30
CA THR A 466 15.76 -14.77 -21.54
C THR A 466 16.70 -14.64 -20.37
N GLN A 467 17.97 -14.29 -20.58
CA GLN A 467 19.01 -14.43 -19.55
C GLN A 467 18.75 -13.53 -18.34
N PRO A 468 18.51 -12.21 -18.44
CA PRO A 468 18.18 -11.39 -17.29
C PRO A 468 16.94 -11.91 -16.53
N ASN A 469 15.90 -12.37 -17.23
CA ASN A 469 14.71 -12.91 -16.59
C ASN A 469 14.98 -14.21 -15.81
N ARG A 470 15.91 -15.06 -16.31
CA ARG A 470 16.35 -16.26 -15.62
C ARG A 470 17.25 -15.95 -14.42
N GLU A 471 18.03 -14.88 -14.50
CA GLU A 471 18.79 -14.38 -13.35
C GLU A 471 17.87 -13.96 -12.19
N TYR A 472 16.71 -13.32 -12.50
CA TYR A 472 15.67 -13.06 -11.51
C TYR A 472 15.10 -14.36 -10.92
N LEU A 473 14.86 -15.38 -11.73
CA LEU A 473 14.39 -16.69 -11.26
C LEU A 473 15.39 -17.36 -10.30
N ILE A 474 16.69 -17.17 -10.52
CA ILE A 474 17.77 -17.81 -9.75
C ILE A 474 18.20 -16.99 -8.53
N ALA A 475 18.23 -15.66 -8.65
CA ALA A 475 18.80 -14.78 -7.63
C ALA A 475 17.91 -13.57 -7.26
N GLY A 476 16.72 -13.46 -7.82
CA GLY A 476 15.81 -12.33 -7.59
C GLY A 476 16.26 -11.02 -8.22
N THR A 477 17.36 -11.00 -8.98
CA THR A 477 17.93 -9.81 -9.63
C THR A 477 18.87 -10.17 -10.76
N SER A 478 18.92 -9.32 -11.80
CA SER A 478 19.97 -9.30 -12.81
C SER A 478 21.12 -8.35 -12.46
N GLN A 479 21.13 -7.77 -11.25
CA GLN A 479 22.07 -6.73 -10.82
C GLN A 479 22.18 -5.56 -11.82
N GLY A 480 21.08 -5.21 -12.46
CA GLY A 480 20.99 -4.12 -13.41
C GLY A 480 21.34 -4.48 -14.85
N TYR A 481 21.64 -5.73 -15.17
CA TYR A 481 21.84 -6.14 -16.56
C TYR A 481 20.49 -6.24 -17.28
N ALA A 482 20.41 -5.54 -18.40
CA ALA A 482 19.28 -5.55 -19.33
C ALA A 482 19.52 -6.49 -20.52
N TYR A 483 20.77 -6.86 -20.77
CA TYR A 483 21.21 -7.75 -21.85
C TYR A 483 21.94 -8.99 -21.32
N PRO A 484 22.02 -10.07 -22.10
CA PRO A 484 22.76 -11.27 -21.74
C PRO A 484 24.27 -11.02 -21.56
N LEU A 485 24.85 -11.66 -20.56
CA LEU A 485 26.29 -11.56 -20.27
C LEU A 485 27.14 -12.03 -21.46
N GLY A 486 28.17 -11.25 -21.84
CA GLY A 486 29.08 -11.59 -22.91
C GLY A 486 28.53 -11.44 -24.32
N THR A 487 27.32 -10.89 -24.46
CA THR A 487 26.71 -10.57 -25.78
C THR A 487 26.75 -9.06 -26.01
N ASP A 488 26.31 -8.63 -27.20
CA ASP A 488 26.09 -7.23 -27.54
C ASP A 488 27.33 -6.33 -27.33
N ASN A 489 28.55 -6.92 -27.46
CA ASN A 489 29.87 -6.26 -27.28
C ASN A 489 30.07 -5.68 -25.89
N GLN A 490 29.46 -6.25 -24.86
CA GLN A 490 29.64 -5.86 -23.46
C GLN A 490 30.57 -6.83 -22.73
N ASP A 491 31.58 -6.30 -22.06
CA ASP A 491 32.46 -7.04 -21.13
C ASP A 491 31.80 -7.05 -19.74
N GLN A 492 30.64 -7.72 -19.57
CA GLN A 492 29.99 -7.80 -18.26
C GLN A 492 30.74 -8.79 -17.34
N ALA A 493 30.78 -8.43 -16.06
CA ALA A 493 31.29 -9.31 -15.03
C ALA A 493 30.21 -10.31 -14.57
N LEU A 494 30.66 -11.50 -14.15
CA LEU A 494 29.79 -12.46 -13.50
C LEU A 494 29.04 -11.84 -12.30
N LEU A 495 27.80 -12.19 -12.14
CA LEU A 495 26.94 -11.74 -11.07
C LEU A 495 27.44 -12.21 -9.70
N THR A 496 27.34 -11.33 -8.71
CA THR A 496 27.80 -11.59 -7.33
C THR A 496 26.67 -11.84 -6.35
N ALA A 497 25.41 -11.65 -6.79
CA ALA A 497 24.23 -11.88 -5.97
C ALA A 497 24.19 -13.35 -5.48
N PRO A 498 23.73 -13.59 -4.24
CA PRO A 498 23.48 -14.94 -3.78
C PRO A 498 22.37 -15.59 -4.61
N THR A 499 22.55 -16.85 -4.99
CA THR A 499 21.53 -17.62 -5.70
C THR A 499 20.68 -18.42 -4.72
N ILE A 500 19.48 -18.82 -5.12
CA ILE A 500 18.65 -19.72 -4.31
C ILE A 500 19.40 -21.05 -4.02
N PHE A 501 20.20 -21.54 -4.97
CA PHE A 501 21.01 -22.74 -4.78
C PHE A 501 22.10 -22.59 -3.74
N GLN A 502 22.71 -21.38 -3.66
CA GLN A 502 23.66 -21.05 -2.62
C GLN A 502 23.00 -21.07 -1.23
N GLU A 503 21.80 -20.48 -1.12
CA GLU A 503 21.06 -20.47 0.14
C GLU A 503 20.60 -21.87 0.55
N LEU A 504 20.15 -22.70 -0.40
CA LEU A 504 19.83 -24.12 -0.17
C LEU A 504 21.07 -24.89 0.31
N GLN A 505 22.22 -24.68 -0.33
CA GLN A 505 23.50 -25.30 0.07
C GLN A 505 23.90 -24.89 1.49
N ASN A 506 23.79 -23.62 1.82
CA ASN A 506 24.10 -23.07 3.15
C ASN A 506 23.18 -23.66 4.24
N ALA A 507 21.92 -23.91 3.90
CA ALA A 507 20.94 -24.49 4.80
C ALA A 507 20.97 -26.03 4.87
N GLY A 508 21.81 -26.69 4.07
CA GLY A 508 21.89 -28.16 4.01
C GLY A 508 20.67 -28.83 3.36
N ILE A 509 19.92 -28.07 2.53
CA ILE A 509 18.80 -28.57 1.76
C ILE A 509 19.35 -29.17 0.46
N SER A 510 18.91 -30.38 0.12
CA SER A 510 19.38 -31.03 -1.12
C SER A 510 18.81 -30.37 -2.36
N TRP A 511 19.65 -30.12 -3.34
CA TRP A 511 19.28 -29.48 -4.59
C TRP A 511 20.04 -30.08 -5.77
N LYS A 512 19.48 -29.93 -6.98
CA LYS A 512 20.14 -30.35 -8.22
C LYS A 512 19.60 -29.56 -9.41
N ILE A 513 20.47 -29.30 -10.39
CA ILE A 513 20.15 -28.75 -11.69
C ILE A 513 20.29 -29.87 -12.71
N TYR A 514 19.23 -30.12 -13.47
CA TYR A 514 19.21 -31.07 -14.57
C TYR A 514 19.24 -30.34 -15.90
N VAL A 515 20.12 -30.72 -16.77
CA VAL A 515 20.28 -30.15 -18.11
C VAL A 515 20.14 -31.25 -19.17
N ASP A 516 19.61 -30.92 -20.35
CA ASP A 516 19.60 -31.86 -21.46
C ASP A 516 20.80 -31.61 -22.36
N PRO A 517 21.80 -32.51 -22.41
CA PRO A 517 22.98 -32.32 -23.21
C PRO A 517 22.79 -32.75 -24.68
N GLN A 518 21.57 -33.20 -25.10
CA GLN A 518 21.30 -33.61 -26.47
C GLN A 518 21.48 -32.41 -27.42
N GLY A 519 22.17 -32.62 -28.54
CA GLY A 519 22.48 -31.53 -29.49
C GLY A 519 23.70 -30.71 -29.12
N SER A 520 24.09 -30.64 -27.85
CA SER A 520 25.23 -29.85 -27.37
C SER A 520 26.58 -30.55 -27.54
N SER A 521 27.65 -29.78 -27.33
CA SER A 521 29.02 -30.32 -27.24
C SER A 521 29.24 -31.20 -26.00
N CYS A 522 28.35 -31.18 -25.02
CA CYS A 522 28.39 -31.94 -23.79
C CYS A 522 27.71 -33.32 -23.91
N SER A 523 27.26 -33.71 -25.10
CA SER A 523 26.55 -34.96 -25.33
C SER A 523 27.41 -36.20 -25.13
N GLY A 524 26.91 -37.16 -24.37
CA GLY A 524 27.52 -38.51 -24.20
C GLY A 524 28.33 -38.68 -22.92
N PRO A 525 28.16 -39.86 -22.24
CA PRO A 525 28.87 -40.18 -21.02
C PRO A 525 30.36 -40.48 -21.29
N PRO A 526 31.30 -40.24 -20.30
CA PRO A 526 30.99 -39.66 -19.00
C PRO A 526 30.74 -38.15 -19.11
N TYR A 527 29.67 -37.65 -18.47
CA TYR A 527 29.33 -36.24 -18.50
C TYR A 527 30.28 -35.42 -17.61
N ASP A 528 30.84 -34.35 -18.16
CA ASP A 528 31.70 -33.41 -17.44
C ASP A 528 30.81 -32.31 -16.78
N PRO A 529 30.83 -32.21 -15.44
CA PRO A 529 30.08 -31.16 -14.76
C PRO A 529 30.41 -29.73 -15.20
N ALA A 530 31.63 -29.46 -15.65
CA ALA A 530 32.01 -28.14 -16.15
C ALA A 530 31.36 -27.86 -17.50
N CYS A 531 31.25 -28.88 -18.37
CA CYS A 531 30.51 -28.75 -19.61
C CYS A 531 29.00 -28.65 -19.35
N LEU A 532 28.42 -29.46 -18.47
CA LEU A 532 27.00 -29.37 -18.15
C LEU A 532 26.62 -27.99 -17.57
N LEU A 533 27.53 -27.34 -16.83
CA LEU A 533 27.29 -25.99 -16.29
C LEU A 533 27.02 -24.98 -17.41
N THR A 534 27.67 -25.09 -18.57
CA THR A 534 27.46 -24.19 -19.70
C THR A 534 26.06 -24.26 -20.32
N LEU A 535 25.29 -25.27 -19.95
CA LEU A 535 23.87 -25.46 -20.34
C LEU A 535 22.90 -24.96 -19.26
N SER A 536 23.39 -24.20 -18.27
CA SER A 536 22.56 -23.68 -17.17
C SER A 536 22.88 -22.22 -16.91
N TYR A 537 21.85 -21.40 -16.71
CA TYR A 537 22.00 -19.98 -16.42
C TYR A 537 22.62 -19.67 -15.04
N VAL A 538 22.76 -20.67 -14.15
CA VAL A 538 23.53 -20.49 -12.91
C VAL A 538 25.02 -20.24 -13.17
N GLN A 539 25.52 -20.53 -14.38
CA GLN A 539 26.88 -20.20 -14.82
C GLN A 539 27.17 -18.70 -14.78
N ASP A 540 26.16 -17.85 -14.86
CA ASP A 540 26.31 -16.38 -14.87
C ASP A 540 26.69 -15.82 -13.52
N PHE A 541 26.63 -16.62 -12.48
CA PHE A 541 26.95 -16.24 -11.11
C PHE A 541 28.33 -16.73 -10.69
N GLN A 542 29.11 -15.87 -9.99
CA GLN A 542 30.42 -16.26 -9.46
C GLN A 542 30.37 -17.52 -8.58
N TRP A 543 29.30 -17.63 -7.76
CA TRP A 543 29.11 -18.83 -6.96
C TRP A 543 28.81 -20.05 -7.85
N GLY A 544 28.01 -19.90 -8.89
CA GLY A 544 27.64 -20.95 -9.83
C GLY A 544 28.87 -21.59 -10.50
N GLN A 545 29.87 -20.78 -10.83
CA GLN A 545 31.16 -21.26 -11.37
C GLN A 545 31.92 -22.20 -10.42
N THR A 546 31.57 -22.24 -9.16
CA THR A 546 32.18 -23.17 -8.19
C THR A 546 31.53 -24.56 -8.21
N ILE A 547 30.35 -24.72 -8.80
CA ILE A 547 29.55 -25.97 -8.77
C ILE A 547 30.33 -27.17 -9.31
N PRO A 548 30.98 -27.11 -10.50
CA PRO A 548 31.68 -28.27 -11.03
C PRO A 548 32.82 -28.78 -10.13
N THR A 549 33.41 -27.90 -9.34
CA THR A 549 34.55 -28.24 -8.47
C THR A 549 34.11 -28.66 -7.08
N LEU A 550 33.13 -27.93 -6.49
CA LEU A 550 32.73 -28.15 -5.09
C LEU A 550 31.53 -29.06 -4.95
N TYR A 551 30.61 -29.04 -5.94
CA TYR A 551 29.34 -29.75 -5.89
C TYR A 551 29.03 -30.47 -7.23
N PRO A 552 29.97 -31.23 -7.81
CA PRO A 552 29.82 -31.83 -9.15
C PRO A 552 28.59 -32.75 -9.31
N GLN A 553 28.08 -33.29 -8.20
CA GLN A 553 26.89 -34.12 -8.21
C GLN A 553 25.56 -33.32 -8.26
N ASN A 554 25.62 -31.98 -8.12
CA ASN A 554 24.45 -31.13 -8.09
C ASN A 554 24.11 -30.58 -9.47
N ILE A 555 24.93 -30.85 -10.49
CA ILE A 555 24.58 -30.63 -11.89
C ILE A 555 24.66 -31.96 -12.63
N ALA A 556 23.63 -32.32 -13.37
CA ALA A 556 23.50 -33.64 -13.94
C ALA A 556 22.72 -33.64 -15.27
N PRO A 557 22.93 -34.62 -16.14
CA PRO A 557 22.12 -34.73 -17.35
C PRO A 557 20.68 -35.10 -17.00
N ILE A 558 19.73 -34.74 -17.87
CA ILE A 558 18.27 -34.98 -17.66
C ILE A 558 17.95 -36.48 -17.45
N SER A 559 18.74 -37.38 -18.00
CA SER A 559 18.61 -38.83 -17.73
C SER A 559 18.76 -39.18 -16.22
N GLN A 560 19.50 -38.37 -15.46
CA GLN A 560 19.63 -38.54 -14.01
C GLN A 560 18.32 -38.17 -13.28
N TYR A 561 17.53 -37.21 -13.80
CA TYR A 561 16.21 -36.91 -13.23
C TYR A 561 15.32 -38.14 -13.23
N PHE A 562 15.22 -38.85 -14.35
CA PHE A 562 14.43 -40.07 -14.44
C PHE A 562 14.99 -41.17 -13.54
N THR A 563 16.33 -41.26 -13.40
CA THR A 563 16.99 -42.20 -12.48
C THR A 563 16.66 -41.87 -11.03
N ASP A 564 16.69 -40.59 -10.65
CA ASP A 564 16.38 -40.14 -9.31
C ASP A 564 14.89 -40.40 -8.97
N LEU A 565 13.98 -40.20 -9.93
CA LEU A 565 12.57 -40.57 -9.77
C LEU A 565 12.34 -42.04 -9.55
N GLN A 566 13.03 -42.90 -10.34
CA GLN A 566 12.93 -44.37 -10.21
C GLN A 566 13.45 -44.86 -8.85
N ASN A 567 14.51 -44.27 -8.36
CA ASN A 567 15.16 -44.67 -7.13
C ASN A 567 14.59 -44.01 -5.87
N GLY A 568 13.68 -42.99 -6.02
CA GLY A 568 13.19 -42.18 -4.91
C GLY A 568 14.28 -41.32 -4.28
N THR A 569 15.23 -40.85 -5.08
CA THR A 569 16.35 -39.98 -4.68
C THR A 569 16.27 -38.57 -5.25
N LEU A 570 15.07 -38.15 -5.69
CA LEU A 570 14.83 -36.78 -6.13
C LEU A 570 15.23 -35.79 -5.03
N PRO A 571 16.00 -34.72 -5.33
CA PRO A 571 16.37 -33.72 -4.32
C PRO A 571 15.16 -32.91 -3.85
N GLN A 572 15.33 -32.19 -2.75
CA GLN A 572 14.27 -31.32 -2.20
C GLN A 572 13.94 -30.15 -3.13
N VAL A 573 14.94 -29.62 -3.85
CA VAL A 573 14.74 -28.61 -4.89
C VAL A 573 15.45 -29.05 -6.16
N ALA A 574 14.73 -29.03 -7.29
CA ALA A 574 15.26 -29.37 -8.60
C ALA A 574 14.89 -28.30 -9.61
N GLN A 575 15.86 -27.73 -10.27
CA GLN A 575 15.65 -26.97 -11.51
C GLN A 575 15.89 -27.94 -12.69
N ILE A 576 15.02 -27.86 -13.67
CA ILE A 576 15.25 -28.45 -14.99
C ILE A 576 15.46 -27.30 -15.97
N GLU A 577 16.59 -27.27 -16.64
CA GLU A 577 16.83 -26.29 -17.70
C GLU A 577 16.12 -26.71 -18.98
N PRO A 578 15.70 -25.76 -19.84
CA PRO A 578 15.11 -26.11 -21.13
C PRO A 578 16.10 -26.83 -22.02
N ALA A 579 15.60 -27.70 -22.87
CA ALA A 579 16.43 -28.52 -23.77
C ALA A 579 16.71 -27.75 -25.07
N THR A 580 17.41 -26.62 -24.97
CA THR A 580 17.63 -25.66 -26.05
C THR A 580 18.37 -26.26 -27.23
N ASP A 581 19.50 -26.91 -27.00
CA ASP A 581 20.30 -27.52 -28.08
C ASP A 581 19.61 -28.72 -28.75
N ALA A 582 18.59 -29.28 -28.09
CA ALA A 582 17.77 -30.36 -28.62
C ALA A 582 16.53 -29.83 -29.39
N GLY A 583 16.24 -28.53 -29.33
CA GLY A 583 15.08 -27.91 -29.95
C GLY A 583 13.76 -28.23 -29.25
N PHE A 584 13.77 -28.51 -27.94
CA PHE A 584 12.59 -28.84 -27.13
C PHE A 584 12.23 -27.74 -26.13
N ASP A 585 12.89 -26.59 -26.21
CA ASP A 585 12.66 -25.43 -25.36
C ASP A 585 11.45 -24.57 -25.74
N GLU A 586 10.85 -24.85 -26.90
CA GLU A 586 9.74 -24.12 -27.51
C GLU A 586 10.07 -22.69 -27.97
N HIS A 587 11.35 -22.29 -27.94
CA HIS A 587 11.80 -20.99 -28.43
C HIS A 587 11.36 -20.75 -29.88
N PRO A 588 10.85 -19.55 -30.25
CA PRO A 588 10.64 -19.22 -31.66
C PRO A 588 11.93 -19.34 -32.45
N SER A 589 11.85 -19.82 -33.68
CA SER A 589 13.02 -20.19 -34.49
C SER A 589 13.83 -18.99 -34.97
N ASN A 590 15.16 -19.09 -34.88
CA ASN A 590 16.08 -18.07 -35.36
C ASN A 590 16.54 -18.35 -36.83
N SER A 591 16.17 -19.50 -37.38
CA SER A 591 16.52 -19.86 -38.78
C SER A 591 15.57 -20.90 -39.36
N ASP A 592 15.39 -20.88 -40.66
CA ASP A 592 14.59 -21.86 -41.43
C ASP A 592 15.16 -23.30 -41.41
N SER A 593 16.43 -23.47 -41.04
CA SER A 593 17.12 -24.76 -41.13
C SER A 593 16.83 -25.66 -39.91
N GLU A 594 16.44 -25.12 -38.80
CA GLU A 594 16.17 -25.85 -37.57
C GLU A 594 14.96 -25.23 -36.84
N PRO A 595 13.76 -25.46 -37.35
CA PRO A 595 12.56 -24.90 -36.74
C PRO A 595 12.24 -25.64 -35.41
N ASN A 596 12.07 -24.89 -34.32
CA ASN A 596 11.59 -25.41 -33.03
C ASN A 596 10.07 -25.59 -33.08
N ASP A 597 9.65 -26.83 -32.87
CA ASP A 597 8.24 -27.22 -32.89
C ASP A 597 7.68 -27.26 -31.46
N ILE A 598 6.68 -26.41 -31.19
CA ILE A 598 6.05 -26.33 -29.86
C ILE A 598 5.43 -27.64 -29.40
N GLN A 599 4.94 -28.46 -30.33
CA GLN A 599 4.36 -29.75 -29.99
C GLN A 599 5.42 -30.77 -29.57
N LEU A 600 6.62 -30.71 -30.14
CA LEU A 600 7.75 -31.54 -29.68
C LEU A 600 8.25 -31.08 -28.32
N GLY A 601 8.33 -29.77 -28.07
CA GLY A 601 8.66 -29.21 -26.77
C GLY A 601 7.63 -29.60 -25.71
N ALA A 602 6.34 -29.41 -25.97
CA ALA A 602 5.27 -29.82 -25.06
C ALA A 602 5.25 -31.33 -24.80
N ASN A 603 5.60 -32.15 -25.80
CA ASN A 603 5.75 -33.60 -25.62
C ASN A 603 6.96 -33.96 -24.73
N TYR A 604 8.08 -33.24 -24.87
CA TYR A 604 9.24 -33.40 -23.99
C TYR A 604 8.86 -33.05 -22.53
N VAL A 605 8.24 -31.91 -22.30
CA VAL A 605 7.77 -31.47 -20.97
C VAL A 605 6.76 -32.48 -20.41
N SER A 606 5.87 -33.02 -21.24
CA SER A 606 4.93 -34.06 -20.82
C SER A 606 5.62 -35.30 -20.25
N SER A 607 6.77 -35.66 -20.81
CA SER A 607 7.57 -36.80 -20.32
C SER A 607 8.13 -36.52 -18.91
N LEU A 608 8.58 -35.30 -18.63
CA LEU A 608 9.12 -34.89 -17.33
C LEU A 608 8.03 -34.91 -16.25
N ILE A 609 6.88 -34.29 -16.55
CA ILE A 609 5.74 -34.23 -15.62
C ILE A 609 5.15 -35.62 -15.36
N ASN A 610 4.93 -36.40 -16.41
CA ASN A 610 4.40 -37.78 -16.30
C ASN A 610 5.37 -38.67 -15.51
N GLY A 611 6.68 -38.49 -15.72
CA GLY A 611 7.72 -39.16 -14.94
C GLY A 611 7.55 -38.88 -13.43
N LEU A 612 7.36 -37.64 -13.04
CA LEU A 612 7.11 -37.27 -11.64
C LEU A 612 5.78 -37.83 -11.14
N MET A 613 4.68 -37.66 -11.89
CA MET A 613 3.34 -38.11 -11.50
C MET A 613 3.26 -39.63 -11.28
N THR A 614 4.09 -40.39 -11.98
CA THR A 614 4.12 -41.87 -11.84
C THR A 614 5.15 -42.36 -10.83
N SER A 615 6.00 -41.52 -10.31
CA SER A 615 7.05 -41.84 -9.33
C SER A 615 6.53 -41.92 -7.89
N SER A 616 7.33 -42.53 -7.01
CA SER A 616 7.07 -42.53 -5.57
C SER A 616 7.18 -41.15 -4.92
N SER A 617 7.84 -40.20 -5.56
CA SER A 617 8.00 -38.84 -5.10
C SER A 617 6.75 -37.99 -5.37
N TRP A 618 5.80 -38.42 -6.22
CA TRP A 618 4.60 -37.67 -6.52
C TRP A 618 3.84 -37.17 -5.29
N LYS A 619 3.66 -38.05 -4.31
CA LYS A 619 2.82 -37.80 -3.12
C LYS A 619 3.16 -36.55 -2.32
N ASP A 620 4.38 -36.05 -2.45
CA ASP A 620 4.92 -34.90 -1.69
C ASP A 620 5.75 -33.96 -2.57
N SER A 621 5.39 -33.88 -3.85
CA SER A 621 6.05 -33.03 -4.84
C SER A 621 5.15 -31.92 -5.37
N VAL A 622 5.79 -30.91 -5.93
CA VAL A 622 5.20 -29.95 -6.86
C VAL A 622 6.12 -29.83 -8.09
N PHE A 623 5.52 -29.75 -9.27
CA PHE A 623 6.16 -29.34 -10.50
C PHE A 623 5.58 -27.98 -10.91
N ILE A 624 6.44 -26.98 -11.09
CA ILE A 624 6.09 -25.65 -11.54
C ILE A 624 6.60 -25.51 -12.98
N LEU A 625 5.68 -25.42 -13.93
CA LEU A 625 5.96 -25.12 -15.32
C LEU A 625 5.65 -23.65 -15.60
N THR A 626 6.61 -22.94 -16.14
CA THR A 626 6.46 -21.55 -16.56
C THR A 626 7.33 -21.24 -17.78
N TYR A 627 7.39 -19.97 -18.15
CA TYR A 627 8.22 -19.45 -19.26
C TYR A 627 9.05 -18.28 -18.74
N ASP A 628 10.20 -18.06 -19.31
CA ASP A 628 11.14 -17.05 -18.85
C ASP A 628 10.74 -15.64 -19.30
N GLU A 629 10.17 -15.49 -20.51
CA GLU A 629 9.67 -14.23 -21.03
C GLU A 629 8.67 -14.45 -22.18
N ASN A 630 8.07 -13.37 -22.72
CA ASN A 630 6.96 -13.44 -23.66
C ASN A 630 7.34 -13.68 -25.13
N GLY A 631 8.62 -13.64 -25.50
CA GLY A 631 9.09 -13.86 -26.87
C GLY A 631 8.75 -12.76 -27.88
N GLY A 632 8.46 -11.53 -27.45
CA GLY A 632 7.93 -10.49 -28.33
C GLY A 632 6.55 -10.82 -28.90
N LEU A 633 5.84 -11.79 -28.30
CA LEU A 633 4.50 -12.22 -28.66
C LEU A 633 3.45 -11.46 -27.85
N PHE A 634 2.37 -11.06 -28.50
CA PHE A 634 1.34 -10.20 -27.94
C PHE A 634 0.73 -10.75 -26.65
N ASP A 635 0.54 -9.86 -25.69
CA ASP A 635 -0.30 -10.05 -24.53
C ASP A 635 -1.18 -8.81 -24.34
N HIS A 636 -2.47 -9.00 -24.07
CA HIS A 636 -3.41 -7.89 -23.93
C HIS A 636 -3.38 -7.23 -22.54
N VAL A 637 -2.64 -7.78 -21.58
CA VAL A 637 -2.48 -7.23 -20.25
C VAL A 637 -1.09 -6.60 -20.11
N SER A 638 -1.07 -5.33 -19.77
CA SER A 638 0.18 -4.59 -19.61
C SER A 638 1.01 -5.07 -18.41
N PRO A 639 2.35 -4.95 -18.50
CA PRO A 639 3.24 -5.11 -17.35
C PRO A 639 2.77 -4.32 -16.13
N GLN A 640 3.00 -4.85 -14.94
CA GLN A 640 2.50 -4.34 -13.67
C GLN A 640 3.60 -3.68 -12.85
N PRO A 641 3.26 -2.66 -12.03
CA PRO A 641 4.22 -2.11 -11.07
C PRO A 641 4.77 -3.19 -10.14
N ALA A 642 6.07 -3.15 -9.92
CA ALA A 642 6.79 -4.13 -9.12
C ALA A 642 7.87 -3.46 -8.26
N VAL A 643 8.38 -4.18 -7.25
CA VAL A 643 9.44 -3.67 -6.39
C VAL A 643 10.78 -3.85 -7.10
N SER A 644 11.62 -2.80 -7.16
CA SER A 644 13.00 -2.97 -7.62
C SER A 644 13.75 -3.93 -6.70
N PRO A 645 14.48 -4.92 -7.23
CA PRO A 645 15.14 -5.95 -6.41
C PRO A 645 16.20 -5.38 -5.48
N ASP A 646 17.02 -4.48 -5.99
CA ASP A 646 18.23 -3.97 -5.35
C ASP A 646 18.41 -2.45 -5.49
N GLY A 647 17.58 -1.81 -6.33
CA GLY A 647 17.65 -0.38 -6.65
C GLY A 647 18.71 -0.05 -7.70
N ILE A 648 19.29 -1.04 -8.36
CA ILE A 648 20.24 -0.86 -9.46
C ILE A 648 19.43 -0.60 -10.74
N LYS A 649 19.80 0.45 -11.44
CA LYS A 649 19.25 0.78 -12.76
C LYS A 649 19.99 0.00 -13.84
N PRO A 650 19.50 -0.05 -15.08
CA PRO A 650 20.26 -0.65 -16.18
C PRO A 650 21.68 -0.12 -16.27
N VAL A 651 22.67 -1.03 -16.32
CA VAL A 651 24.10 -0.70 -16.29
C VAL A 651 24.80 -0.96 -17.62
N ASP A 652 24.15 -1.64 -18.54
CA ASP A 652 24.71 -2.14 -19.80
C ASP A 652 24.00 -1.63 -21.06
N LEU A 653 23.18 -0.59 -20.94
CA LEU A 653 22.53 0.01 -22.11
C LEU A 653 23.53 0.68 -23.04
N LEU A 654 23.35 0.45 -24.34
CA LEU A 654 24.19 1.06 -25.39
C LEU A 654 23.69 2.47 -25.74
N PRO A 655 24.58 3.34 -26.26
CA PRO A 655 24.15 4.63 -26.77
C PRO A 655 23.09 4.49 -27.86
N GLY A 656 21.92 5.02 -27.63
CA GLY A 656 20.76 4.92 -28.54
C GLY A 656 19.65 4.02 -28.02
N ASP A 657 19.94 3.17 -27.02
CA ASP A 657 18.91 2.36 -26.40
C ASP A 657 17.87 3.22 -25.69
N ILE A 658 16.66 2.69 -25.59
CA ILE A 658 15.59 3.25 -24.78
C ILE A 658 16.08 3.37 -23.34
N CYS A 659 15.72 4.46 -22.67
CA CYS A 659 16.21 4.83 -21.33
C CYS A 659 17.61 5.42 -21.25
N THR A 660 18.38 5.53 -22.31
CA THR A 660 19.68 6.22 -22.30
C THR A 660 19.54 7.76 -22.37
N GLN A 661 18.54 8.26 -23.12
CA GLN A 661 18.28 9.68 -23.29
C GLN A 661 17.01 10.16 -22.61
N THR A 662 16.09 9.27 -22.35
CA THR A 662 14.82 9.53 -21.65
C THR A 662 14.80 8.74 -20.35
N THR A 663 14.12 9.26 -19.34
CA THR A 663 13.88 8.54 -18.09
C THR A 663 12.39 8.35 -17.92
N GLY A 664 12.00 7.21 -17.42
CA GLY A 664 10.62 6.90 -17.14
C GLY A 664 10.50 5.75 -16.16
N PRO A 665 9.33 5.48 -15.62
CA PRO A 665 9.15 4.42 -14.62
C PRO A 665 9.49 3.03 -15.16
N THR A 666 9.36 2.78 -16.47
CA THR A 666 9.72 1.51 -17.08
C THR A 666 11.23 1.25 -17.12
N CYS A 667 12.05 2.30 -16.98
CA CYS A 667 13.51 2.22 -17.08
C CYS A 667 14.24 1.69 -15.82
N ASP A 668 13.56 1.42 -14.74
CA ASP A 668 14.19 1.23 -13.42
C ASP A 668 13.91 -0.16 -12.81
N PHE A 669 13.52 -1.15 -13.59
CA PHE A 669 13.10 -2.49 -13.13
C PHE A 669 12.00 -2.45 -12.03
N VAL A 670 11.17 -1.42 -12.07
CA VAL A 670 10.01 -1.24 -11.16
C VAL A 670 8.68 -1.66 -11.80
N TYR A 671 8.77 -2.32 -12.94
CA TYR A 671 7.67 -3.02 -13.60
C TYR A 671 8.06 -4.47 -13.85
N THR A 672 7.06 -5.33 -13.99
CA THR A 672 7.22 -6.67 -14.55
C THR A 672 7.47 -6.56 -16.06
N GLY A 673 7.83 -7.65 -16.71
CA GLY A 673 7.60 -7.81 -18.14
C GLY A 673 6.15 -8.24 -18.41
N TYR A 674 5.92 -8.97 -19.48
CA TYR A 674 4.59 -9.41 -19.92
C TYR A 674 4.16 -10.69 -19.22
N ARG A 675 2.87 -11.07 -19.37
CA ARG A 675 2.41 -12.34 -18.82
C ARG A 675 2.99 -13.52 -19.56
N VAL A 676 3.35 -14.53 -18.78
CA VAL A 676 3.82 -15.84 -19.29
C VAL A 676 2.97 -16.96 -18.69
N PRO A 677 2.86 -18.12 -19.34
CA PRO A 677 2.12 -19.26 -18.80
C PRO A 677 2.68 -19.77 -17.48
N LEU A 678 1.79 -20.20 -16.58
CA LEU A 678 2.11 -20.89 -15.35
C LEU A 678 1.18 -22.09 -15.19
N VAL A 679 1.73 -23.24 -14.82
CA VAL A 679 0.96 -24.41 -14.34
C VAL A 679 1.63 -24.98 -13.09
N VAL A 680 0.89 -25.10 -11.99
CA VAL A 680 1.36 -25.60 -10.70
C VAL A 680 0.77 -26.99 -10.46
N ILE A 681 1.56 -28.02 -10.61
CA ILE A 681 1.16 -29.41 -10.71
C ILE A 681 1.61 -30.17 -9.45
N SER A 682 0.67 -30.59 -8.61
CA SER A 682 0.94 -31.25 -7.32
C SER A 682 -0.26 -32.09 -6.89
N PRO A 683 -0.07 -33.10 -6.04
CA PRO A 683 -1.19 -33.75 -5.35
C PRO A 683 -2.06 -32.78 -4.58
N TYR A 684 -1.49 -31.66 -4.15
CA TYR A 684 -2.12 -30.63 -3.32
C TYR A 684 -2.64 -29.45 -4.11
N SER A 685 -2.36 -29.33 -5.42
CA SER A 685 -2.88 -28.23 -6.23
C SER A 685 -4.38 -28.18 -6.21
N ASN A 686 -4.94 -26.97 -6.04
CA ASN A 686 -6.35 -26.73 -6.21
C ASN A 686 -6.78 -27.14 -7.62
N LYS A 687 -7.93 -27.80 -7.72
CA LYS A 687 -8.44 -28.29 -8.99
C LYS A 687 -9.01 -27.14 -9.81
N ASN A 688 -8.58 -27.01 -11.09
CA ASN A 688 -9.08 -25.99 -12.01
C ASN A 688 -9.10 -24.60 -11.34
N TYR A 689 -8.00 -24.23 -10.73
CA TYR A 689 -7.87 -22.96 -9.98
C TYR A 689 -7.11 -21.93 -10.80
N VAL A 690 -7.57 -20.69 -10.75
CA VAL A 690 -6.87 -19.54 -11.34
C VAL A 690 -6.52 -18.54 -10.23
N SER A 691 -5.25 -18.20 -10.13
CA SER A 691 -4.81 -17.07 -9.34
C SER A 691 -4.94 -15.78 -10.16
N HIS A 692 -5.53 -14.76 -9.57
CA HIS A 692 -5.58 -13.40 -10.11
C HIS A 692 -4.63 -12.45 -9.36
N THR A 693 -3.76 -13.00 -8.52
CA THR A 693 -2.75 -12.25 -7.78
C THR A 693 -1.57 -11.94 -8.71
N VAL A 694 -1.22 -10.66 -8.82
CA VAL A 694 -0.05 -10.23 -9.59
C VAL A 694 1.23 -10.79 -8.97
N ALA A 695 1.97 -11.54 -9.75
CA ALA A 695 3.26 -12.11 -9.36
C ALA A 695 4.17 -12.26 -10.58
N ASP A 696 5.46 -12.44 -10.34
CA ASP A 696 6.43 -12.76 -11.36
C ASP A 696 7.29 -13.98 -10.97
N LEU A 697 8.24 -14.36 -11.83
CA LEU A 697 9.08 -15.54 -11.63
C LEU A 697 9.78 -15.57 -10.27
N THR A 698 10.01 -14.41 -9.62
CA THR A 698 10.65 -14.34 -8.30
C THR A 698 9.74 -14.87 -7.18
N ALA A 699 8.47 -15.16 -7.46
CA ALA A 699 7.62 -15.91 -6.53
C ALA A 699 8.04 -17.38 -6.39
N ILE A 700 8.77 -17.96 -7.33
CA ILE A 700 9.31 -19.33 -7.21
C ILE A 700 10.40 -19.40 -6.13
N PRO A 701 11.48 -18.57 -6.16
CA PRO A 701 12.39 -18.50 -5.01
C PRO A 701 11.66 -18.14 -3.71
N LYS A 702 10.67 -17.24 -3.73
CA LYS A 702 9.85 -16.94 -2.54
C LYS A 702 9.13 -18.17 -1.98
N PHE A 703 8.59 -19.01 -2.83
CA PHE A 703 7.96 -20.27 -2.43
C PHE A 703 8.97 -21.24 -1.78
N ILE A 704 10.18 -21.36 -2.37
CA ILE A 704 11.28 -22.16 -1.83
C ILE A 704 11.73 -21.63 -0.47
N GLU A 705 11.93 -20.31 -0.35
CA GLU A 705 12.27 -19.62 0.90
C GLU A 705 11.24 -19.89 1.99
N THR A 706 9.95 -19.75 1.65
CA THR A 706 8.84 -20.01 2.59
C THR A 706 8.84 -21.46 3.04
N ARG A 707 9.03 -22.42 2.11
CA ARG A 707 9.04 -23.85 2.42
C ARG A 707 10.18 -24.25 3.34
N PHE A 708 11.35 -23.69 3.13
CA PHE A 708 12.57 -24.10 3.86
C PHE A 708 13.02 -23.07 4.89
N ASN A 709 12.23 -22.01 5.11
CA ASN A 709 12.51 -20.91 6.04
C ASN A 709 13.89 -20.28 5.78
N LEU A 710 14.15 -19.96 4.51
CA LEU A 710 15.35 -19.28 4.06
C LEU A 710 15.14 -17.75 4.08
N PRO A 711 16.21 -16.94 4.16
CA PRO A 711 16.11 -15.50 3.96
C PRO A 711 15.73 -15.20 2.52
N SER A 712 15.07 -14.06 2.30
CA SER A 712 14.81 -13.58 0.95
C SER A 712 16.11 -13.09 0.30
N LEU A 713 16.24 -13.36 -1.02
CA LEU A 713 17.42 -13.00 -1.82
C LEU A 713 17.48 -11.49 -2.05
N THR A 714 16.31 -10.86 -2.32
CA THR A 714 16.19 -9.45 -2.66
C THR A 714 14.91 -8.84 -2.09
N LYS A 715 14.66 -7.57 -2.38
CA LYS A 715 13.39 -6.93 -2.09
C LYS A 715 12.26 -7.39 -3.02
N ARG A 716 12.59 -7.87 -4.23
CA ARG A 716 11.64 -8.29 -5.25
C ARG A 716 10.91 -9.55 -4.81
N ASP A 717 11.67 -10.61 -4.51
CA ASP A 717 11.13 -11.88 -4.02
C ASP A 717 10.48 -11.72 -2.64
N ALA A 718 11.06 -10.90 -1.75
CA ALA A 718 10.45 -10.58 -0.45
C ALA A 718 9.04 -9.99 -0.56
N ALA A 719 8.76 -9.27 -1.64
CA ALA A 719 7.46 -8.62 -1.89
C ALA A 719 6.47 -9.52 -2.64
N GLN A 720 6.92 -10.68 -3.17
CA GLN A 720 6.07 -11.60 -3.93
C GLN A 720 5.12 -12.39 -3.03
N MET A 721 4.05 -12.91 -3.64
CA MET A 721 3.23 -13.94 -3.03
C MET A 721 4.06 -15.20 -2.80
N ASP A 722 3.71 -15.97 -1.79
CA ASP A 722 4.39 -17.22 -1.44
C ASP A 722 3.83 -18.46 -2.16
N MET A 723 3.04 -18.28 -3.18
CA MET A 723 2.38 -19.30 -4.01
C MET A 723 1.50 -20.31 -3.23
N THR A 724 1.28 -20.13 -1.93
CA THR A 724 0.50 -21.11 -1.14
C THR A 724 -0.98 -21.13 -1.50
N GLU A 725 -1.50 -20.09 -2.12
CA GLU A 725 -2.89 -20.03 -2.61
C GLU A 725 -3.21 -21.07 -3.71
N PHE A 726 -2.20 -21.56 -4.42
CA PHE A 726 -2.36 -22.60 -5.42
C PHE A 726 -2.70 -23.98 -4.82
N PHE A 727 -2.60 -24.15 -3.49
CA PHE A 727 -2.65 -25.46 -2.85
C PHE A 727 -3.77 -25.61 -1.83
N ASN A 728 -4.30 -26.83 -1.72
CA ASN A 728 -5.12 -27.27 -0.62
C ASN A 728 -4.43 -28.44 0.12
N PHE A 729 -3.54 -28.06 1.02
CA PHE A 729 -2.75 -29.05 1.76
C PHE A 729 -3.59 -29.93 2.70
N ASN A 730 -4.74 -29.46 3.17
CA ASN A 730 -5.60 -30.20 4.08
C ASN A 730 -6.47 -31.25 3.38
N ASN A 731 -6.69 -31.10 2.08
CA ASN A 731 -7.54 -32.00 1.29
C ASN A 731 -6.96 -32.20 -0.10
N PRO A 732 -5.86 -32.95 -0.25
CA PRO A 732 -5.22 -33.17 -1.55
C PRO A 732 -6.16 -33.92 -2.49
N VAL A 733 -6.39 -33.35 -3.65
CA VAL A 733 -7.34 -33.90 -4.63
C VAL A 733 -6.67 -34.83 -5.65
N TRP A 734 -5.33 -34.75 -5.79
CA TRP A 734 -4.57 -35.45 -6.80
C TRP A 734 -3.54 -36.46 -6.25
N LEU A 735 -3.75 -37.03 -5.07
CA LEU A 735 -2.89 -38.13 -4.58
C LEU A 735 -2.78 -39.28 -5.60
N THR A 736 -3.87 -39.56 -6.32
CA THR A 736 -3.84 -40.27 -7.59
C THR A 736 -3.90 -39.26 -8.72
N PRO A 737 -2.83 -39.13 -9.51
CA PRO A 737 -2.80 -38.12 -10.56
C PRO A 737 -3.85 -38.41 -11.63
N PRO A 738 -4.39 -37.38 -12.33
CA PRO A 738 -5.24 -37.62 -13.48
C PRO A 738 -4.42 -38.25 -14.62
N SER A 739 -5.09 -38.87 -15.57
CA SER A 739 -4.45 -39.44 -16.74
C SER A 739 -4.47 -38.42 -17.89
N PRO A 740 -3.37 -37.74 -18.19
CA PRO A 740 -3.34 -36.78 -19.27
C PRO A 740 -3.39 -37.46 -20.64
N PRO A 741 -3.90 -36.76 -21.67
CA PRO A 741 -3.75 -37.21 -23.04
C PRO A 741 -2.29 -37.17 -23.47
N ALA A 742 -1.90 -37.98 -24.45
CA ALA A 742 -0.64 -37.80 -25.14
C ALA A 742 -0.65 -36.45 -25.88
N GLN A 743 0.47 -35.72 -25.89
CA GLN A 743 0.60 -34.50 -26.66
C GLN A 743 0.53 -34.81 -28.17
N ASN A 744 -0.26 -34.06 -28.89
CA ASN A 744 -0.25 -34.08 -30.37
C ASN A 744 1.14 -33.63 -30.86
N THR A 745 1.66 -34.34 -31.88
CA THR A 745 2.97 -34.02 -32.49
C THR A 745 2.93 -34.06 -34.00
N ASN A 746 1.73 -33.92 -34.59
CA ASN A 746 1.50 -34.06 -36.03
C ASN A 746 1.09 -32.75 -36.69
N GLY A 747 1.16 -31.64 -35.98
CA GLY A 747 0.87 -30.32 -36.55
C GLY A 747 1.92 -29.95 -37.61
N PRO A 748 1.55 -29.14 -38.61
CA PRO A 748 2.52 -28.68 -39.62
C PRO A 748 3.53 -27.72 -38.96
N CYS A 749 4.81 -27.89 -39.28
CA CYS A 749 5.87 -26.97 -38.87
C CYS A 749 6.54 -26.43 -40.11
N TYR A 750 6.41 -25.15 -40.39
CA TYR A 750 7.02 -24.45 -41.50
C TYR A 750 7.24 -22.97 -41.16
N LEU A 751 8.30 -22.40 -41.74
CA LEU A 751 8.66 -20.98 -41.61
C LEU A 751 8.65 -20.25 -42.93
N ASN A 752 8.58 -20.96 -44.07
CA ASN A 752 8.71 -20.40 -45.40
C ASN A 752 7.39 -19.86 -45.99
N GLN A 753 6.38 -19.68 -45.16
CA GLN A 753 5.07 -19.10 -45.50
C GLN A 753 4.64 -18.24 -44.30
N LEU A 754 3.69 -17.34 -44.55
CA LEU A 754 3.06 -16.60 -43.43
C LEU A 754 2.38 -17.59 -42.50
N PRO A 755 2.46 -17.35 -41.17
CA PRO A 755 1.95 -18.24 -40.16
C PRO A 755 0.43 -18.41 -40.18
#